data_978e869691b3f06e237e62a0debada07
#
_entry.id   978e869691b3f06e237e62a0debada07
#
_cell.length_a   1.000
_cell.length_b   1.000
_cell.length_c   1.000
_cell.angle_alpha   90.00
_cell.angle_beta   90.00
_cell.angle_gamma   90.00
#
_symmetry.space_group_name_H-M   'P 1'
#
loop_
_entity.id
_entity.type
_entity.pdbx_description
1 polymer ?
#
loop_
_entity_poly.entity_id
_entity_poly.type
_entity_poly.pdbx_seq_one_letter_code
_entity_poly.pdbx_strand_id
1 'polypeptide(L)'
;MSRPACHSQKLILAVSLVSILGLAAGVVNADITSGLVGYYPLDEGAGAVATDMSGNGHDGTLYNGIKWISQAQQGGGVNCDGTTNTRIDLGTWNPAEGTGQLSLAMWIRWSGSSATYQGLIGKRDTWPDTTMFQFQVRPESGGTFRIETGSQAIVSPSNTLSPLIATWAHVAATFDGTTARLYLDGQEVASGAFSFYAAGAASHVGIGCVTGGGAAYSGNDEVFSGDMDEVFIYNRGLSAEEIPLIMAGYIGDKASNPSPRDGAADIPSDSLLGWSPMETATTRDVYLGTVYNSVKEATRANPKGVLVSQGQTATTFEPAALEYGQTYYWRVDEISAPPASAISTGRVWSFTVEPFSYPIEGLTVKASSEQTASPAVRTIDGSGLAEDLHSNKIEQMWMSMGVPAWIQYTFDKEYKLDKLWVWNANSQFEAYMKFGARDVTIEYSADGQTWTALPDVPEFVEASGATTCAPGAIVDFGGVAAKFVKLTINATWGNTMAASLSEVRFYHVPVHAREPEPADGATEVSLASDLIWRSGREAQSHEVYFGVDAQAVAEGTVPTATQAERSYTPASLNYGTTYYWRVDEVGDAGTYEGELWSFTTQEYTVIEDFESYDDKDNRIFDTWIDGWTNGTRSVVGYEESAQGTFGERTIVYNGSQSMPLQYDNATSPYYAEAEWEFATAQNWTAGGAEALVFYLRGNAPGFMQTSDGQIIMNAKGTDIWDTADEFRYVYKNLNGNGTIVARVDTQVRSDGWAKAGVMIRESLHPGSKHALVCMTPDYGHSFQQRPETGNVMDHASQVSVAGTGVVTPHWVKLTRTGSIFTAQQSADGVTWTDITFASPVNISMADNVLIGLAVTSHNAAVATAAEFSNLSMTGNVTGQWQVAEIGAEQPVGNAPELMYVRIEDSTGASATVVCADEAVALRPTWRAWTIPYSDLAGVNLSKVRTMCIGVGNRSQPTAGGAGIVYIDDVSLGRPAE
;
A
#
# COMPACT_ATOMS: atom_id res chain seq x y z
N MET A 1 -44.70 33.88 -33.72
CA MET A 1 -43.81 35.06 -33.80
C MET A 1 -42.47 34.70 -33.17
N SER A 2 -41.47 34.73 -34.00
CA SER A 2 -40.00 34.70 -33.79
C SER A 2 -39.41 33.98 -32.56
N ARG A 3 -38.76 32.86 -32.82
CA ARG A 3 -37.67 32.26 -32.04
C ARG A 3 -36.36 33.05 -32.30
N PRO A 4 -35.48 33.17 -31.34
CA PRO A 4 -34.05 33.36 -31.63
C PRO A 4 -33.28 32.08 -31.51
N ALA A 5 -32.24 31.98 -32.34
CA ALA A 5 -31.37 30.85 -32.56
C ALA A 5 -30.40 30.57 -31.40
N CYS A 6 -30.20 29.29 -31.14
CA CYS A 6 -29.21 28.79 -30.22
C CYS A 6 -27.84 28.69 -30.89
N HIS A 7 -26.83 29.38 -30.36
CA HIS A 7 -25.43 29.23 -30.73
C HIS A 7 -24.83 28.10 -29.89
N SER A 8 -24.43 27.07 -30.56
CA SER A 8 -23.64 25.97 -29.95
C SER A 8 -22.21 26.46 -29.70
N GLN A 9 -21.85 26.63 -28.44
CA GLN A 9 -20.46 26.67 -28.03
C GLN A 9 -20.03 25.24 -27.69
N LYS A 10 -18.99 24.80 -28.37
CA LYS A 10 -18.29 23.56 -28.08
C LYS A 10 -17.58 23.72 -26.73
N LEU A 11 -18.01 22.96 -25.74
CA LEU A 11 -17.31 22.76 -24.49
C LEU A 11 -16.25 21.67 -24.77
N ILE A 12 -15.00 22.07 -24.83
CA ILE A 12 -13.86 21.12 -24.78
C ILE A 12 -13.70 20.76 -23.31
N LEU A 13 -14.04 19.54 -22.97
CA LEU A 13 -13.81 18.96 -21.64
C LEU A 13 -12.35 18.51 -21.58
N ALA A 14 -11.52 19.24 -20.85
CA ALA A 14 -10.27 18.73 -20.35
C ALA A 14 -10.60 17.83 -19.14
N VAL A 15 -10.62 16.52 -19.36
CA VAL A 15 -10.76 15.51 -18.30
C VAL A 15 -9.46 14.76 -18.25
N SER A 16 -8.54 15.22 -17.44
CA SER A 16 -7.46 14.39 -16.93
C SER A 16 -6.86 15.09 -15.71
N LEU A 17 -7.05 14.54 -14.62
CA LEU A 17 -6.57 14.71 -13.24
C LEU A 17 -7.71 14.86 -12.22
N VAL A 18 -8.66 13.93 -12.19
CA VAL A 18 -9.61 13.80 -11.08
C VAL A 18 -9.78 12.32 -10.77
N SER A 19 -8.79 11.74 -10.15
CA SER A 19 -8.91 10.44 -9.50
C SER A 19 -8.54 10.48 -8.02
N ILE A 20 -8.42 11.68 -7.42
CA ILE A 20 -8.22 11.84 -5.96
C ILE A 20 -9.08 13.01 -5.39
N LEU A 21 -10.15 13.41 -6.06
CA LEU A 21 -11.07 14.43 -5.52
C LEU A 21 -12.54 14.01 -5.71
N GLY A 22 -12.87 12.82 -5.26
CA GLY A 22 -14.24 12.34 -5.11
C GLY A 22 -14.73 12.38 -3.66
N LEU A 23 -14.14 13.22 -2.81
CA LEU A 23 -14.56 13.41 -1.41
C LEU A 23 -14.67 14.90 -1.11
N ALA A 24 -15.58 15.60 -1.78
CA ALA A 24 -15.92 16.95 -1.36
C ALA A 24 -17.36 17.28 -1.70
N ALA A 25 -18.29 16.64 -0.99
CA ALA A 25 -19.62 17.18 -0.78
C ALA A 25 -20.03 16.80 0.65
N GLY A 26 -19.75 17.69 1.61
CA GLY A 26 -20.24 17.56 2.97
C GLY A 26 -19.19 17.56 4.07
N VAL A 27 -17.96 18.01 3.82
CA VAL A 27 -17.01 18.26 4.90
C VAL A 27 -17.47 19.49 5.66
N VAL A 28 -17.97 19.31 6.87
CA VAL A 28 -17.92 20.35 7.91
C VAL A 28 -16.48 20.85 7.92
N ASN A 29 -16.27 22.15 7.67
CA ASN A 29 -14.96 22.80 7.68
C ASN A 29 -14.15 22.36 8.92
N ALA A 30 -13.33 21.34 8.79
CA ALA A 30 -12.35 21.02 9.80
C ALA A 30 -11.24 22.06 9.66
N ASP A 31 -11.28 23.09 10.50
CA ASP A 31 -10.19 24.06 10.59
C ASP A 31 -8.95 23.38 11.19
N ILE A 32 -8.16 22.73 10.32
CA ILE A 32 -6.94 22.03 10.74
C ILE A 32 -5.84 22.98 11.24
N THR A 33 -6.01 24.30 11.16
CA THR A 33 -5.12 25.26 11.79
C THR A 33 -5.51 25.50 13.25
N SER A 34 -6.75 25.19 13.63
CA SER A 34 -7.23 25.31 14.99
C SER A 34 -6.51 24.34 15.92
N GLY A 35 -5.92 24.86 16.99
CA GLY A 35 -5.17 24.06 17.95
C GLY A 35 -3.80 23.58 17.49
N LEU A 36 -3.31 23.98 16.32
CA LEU A 36 -1.95 23.75 15.88
C LEU A 36 -0.96 24.55 16.74
N VAL A 37 -0.16 23.88 17.54
CA VAL A 37 0.77 24.52 18.49
C VAL A 37 2.24 24.32 18.15
N GLY A 38 2.57 23.44 17.23
CA GLY A 38 3.89 23.25 16.65
C GLY A 38 3.80 22.58 15.28
N TYR A 39 4.57 23.08 14.31
CA TYR A 39 4.65 22.52 12.98
C TYR A 39 6.07 22.67 12.42
N TYR A 40 6.70 21.56 12.13
CA TYR A 40 8.08 21.47 11.67
C TYR A 40 8.13 20.74 10.33
N PRO A 41 8.16 21.47 9.20
CA PRO A 41 8.29 20.87 7.86
C PRO A 41 9.67 20.22 7.65
N LEU A 42 10.67 20.64 8.42
CA LEU A 42 12.06 20.13 8.36
C LEU A 42 12.75 20.37 7.00
N ASP A 43 12.43 21.49 6.34
CA ASP A 43 12.86 21.85 4.99
C ASP A 43 14.10 22.76 4.96
N GLU A 44 14.71 23.07 6.09
CA GLU A 44 15.80 24.06 6.15
C GLU A 44 17.06 23.62 5.39
N GLY A 45 17.31 22.31 5.32
CA GLY A 45 18.43 21.73 4.58
C GLY A 45 19.84 22.02 5.13
N ALA A 46 19.96 22.97 6.06
CA ALA A 46 21.21 23.33 6.71
C ALA A 46 20.97 24.14 7.99
N GLY A 47 21.99 24.20 8.88
CA GLY A 47 21.88 24.91 10.16
C GLY A 47 21.52 24.00 11.32
N ALA A 48 21.31 24.62 12.49
CA ALA A 48 21.04 23.90 13.75
C ALA A 48 19.66 24.22 14.34
N VAL A 49 18.74 24.73 13.53
CA VAL A 49 17.39 25.12 13.96
C VAL A 49 16.36 24.51 13.03
N ALA A 50 15.37 23.84 13.60
CA ALA A 50 14.12 23.45 12.95
C ALA A 50 13.06 24.52 13.28
N THR A 51 12.58 25.23 12.30
CA THR A 51 11.68 26.38 12.46
C THR A 51 10.26 25.92 12.74
N ASP A 52 9.63 26.47 13.78
CA ASP A 52 8.21 26.28 14.06
C ASP A 52 7.35 27.13 13.12
N MET A 53 6.75 26.50 12.13
CA MET A 53 5.89 27.15 11.15
C MET A 53 4.44 27.33 11.62
N SER A 54 4.09 26.87 12.84
CA SER A 54 2.77 27.07 13.43
C SER A 54 2.50 28.54 13.82
N GLY A 55 3.55 29.34 13.94
CA GLY A 55 3.48 30.73 14.39
C GLY A 55 3.54 30.90 15.91
N ASN A 56 3.69 29.84 16.69
CA ASN A 56 3.75 29.90 18.15
C ASN A 56 5.18 30.11 18.69
N GLY A 57 6.19 30.03 17.84
CA GLY A 57 7.59 30.35 18.17
C GLY A 57 8.33 29.30 18.99
N HIS A 58 7.97 28.03 18.81
CA HIS A 58 8.63 26.89 19.46
C HIS A 58 9.71 26.28 18.59
N ASP A 59 10.62 27.12 18.05
CA ASP A 59 11.72 26.65 17.23
C ASP A 59 12.54 25.57 17.94
N GLY A 60 12.92 24.52 17.17
CA GLY A 60 13.68 23.39 17.68
C GLY A 60 15.18 23.53 17.45
N THR A 61 16.00 23.18 18.43
CA THR A 61 17.47 23.12 18.30
C THR A 61 17.92 21.70 17.98
N LEU A 62 18.69 21.51 16.90
CA LEU A 62 19.25 20.24 16.50
C LEU A 62 20.49 19.89 17.35
N TYR A 63 20.54 18.64 17.82
CA TYR A 63 21.65 18.10 18.59
C TYR A 63 22.23 16.84 17.99
N ASN A 64 23.54 16.69 18.04
CA ASN A 64 24.32 15.51 17.69
C ASN A 64 24.02 14.92 16.30
N GLY A 65 23.62 13.67 16.20
CA GLY A 65 23.48 12.90 14.98
C GLY A 65 22.31 13.28 14.06
N ILE A 66 21.60 14.39 14.28
CA ILE A 66 20.61 14.89 13.32
C ILE A 66 21.33 15.44 12.09
N LYS A 67 20.89 14.98 10.92
CA LYS A 67 21.37 15.43 9.62
C LYS A 67 20.21 15.84 8.76
N TRP A 68 20.34 16.96 8.09
CA TRP A 68 19.39 17.34 7.04
C TRP A 68 19.50 16.39 5.85
N ILE A 69 18.36 15.99 5.30
CA ILE A 69 18.26 15.26 4.04
C ILE A 69 17.48 16.10 3.03
N SER A 70 17.96 16.11 1.79
CA SER A 70 17.39 16.94 0.73
C SER A 70 16.17 16.33 0.04
N GLN A 71 15.89 15.07 0.30
CA GLN A 71 14.75 14.33 -0.27
C GLN A 71 14.08 13.54 0.86
N ALA A 72 12.93 14.01 1.29
CA ALA A 72 12.09 13.34 2.26
C ALA A 72 10.71 13.03 1.66
N GLN A 73 9.68 12.90 2.47
CA GLN A 73 8.33 12.65 1.95
C GLN A 73 7.73 13.90 1.30
N GLN A 74 7.99 15.07 1.88
CA GLN A 74 7.60 16.37 1.33
C GLN A 74 8.79 17.34 1.47
N GLY A 75 9.51 17.60 0.37
CA GLY A 75 10.67 18.49 0.42
C GLY A 75 11.90 17.88 1.06
N GLY A 76 12.48 18.61 2.02
CA GLY A 76 13.57 18.17 2.89
C GLY A 76 13.08 17.36 4.07
N GLY A 77 14.00 16.95 4.95
CA GLY A 77 13.69 16.26 6.19
C GLY A 77 14.95 16.10 7.05
N VAL A 78 14.85 15.29 8.08
CA VAL A 78 16.00 14.97 8.94
C VAL A 78 16.22 13.47 9.05
N ASN A 79 17.49 13.07 9.08
CA ASN A 79 17.91 11.73 9.48
C ASN A 79 18.34 11.73 10.94
N CYS A 80 17.76 10.84 11.73
CA CYS A 80 18.15 10.52 13.09
C CYS A 80 19.01 9.25 13.07
N ASP A 81 20.29 9.35 13.42
CA ASP A 81 21.23 8.24 13.30
C ASP A 81 21.11 7.17 14.40
N GLY A 82 20.18 7.35 15.35
CA GLY A 82 19.95 6.42 16.47
C GLY A 82 21.05 6.45 17.54
N THR A 83 22.01 7.38 17.48
CA THR A 83 23.05 7.50 18.51
C THR A 83 22.57 8.35 19.69
N THR A 84 23.21 8.14 20.84
CA THR A 84 22.88 8.84 22.07
C THR A 84 22.84 10.36 21.92
N ASN A 85 21.80 10.99 22.44
CA ASN A 85 21.54 12.43 22.38
C ASN A 85 21.15 13.01 21.00
N THR A 86 20.88 12.19 19.98
CA THR A 86 20.34 12.66 18.70
C THR A 86 18.91 13.12 18.89
N ARG A 87 18.61 14.40 18.64
CA ARG A 87 17.26 14.97 18.80
C ARG A 87 17.12 16.36 18.21
N ILE A 88 15.89 16.80 18.02
CA ILE A 88 15.50 18.20 17.92
C ILE A 88 14.83 18.59 19.23
N ASP A 89 15.37 19.56 19.94
CA ASP A 89 14.94 20.00 21.26
C ASP A 89 14.03 21.22 21.14
N LEU A 90 12.79 21.10 21.52
CA LEU A 90 11.77 22.15 21.43
C LEU A 90 11.62 22.98 22.72
N GLY A 91 12.47 22.71 23.74
CA GLY A 91 12.37 23.39 25.05
C GLY A 91 11.31 22.77 25.97
N THR A 92 10.93 23.49 27.02
CA THR A 92 10.18 22.97 28.17
C THR A 92 8.68 23.27 28.12
N TRP A 93 8.15 23.85 27.05
CA TRP A 93 6.72 24.16 26.92
C TRP A 93 5.84 22.91 26.98
N ASN A 94 4.53 23.11 27.22
CA ASN A 94 3.56 22.02 27.33
C ASN A 94 2.65 22.00 26.11
N PRO A 95 2.75 21.01 25.20
CA PRO A 95 1.90 20.91 24.02
C PRO A 95 0.39 20.82 24.29
N ALA A 96 -0.02 20.30 25.44
CA ALA A 96 -1.41 20.13 25.83
C ALA A 96 -1.91 21.23 26.75
N GLU A 97 -1.21 22.36 26.86
CA GLU A 97 -1.56 23.44 27.78
C GLU A 97 -2.96 24.03 27.48
N GLY A 98 -3.75 24.20 28.52
CA GLY A 98 -5.09 24.78 28.46
C GLY A 98 -6.21 23.82 28.03
N THR A 99 -5.92 22.71 27.37
CA THR A 99 -6.92 21.77 26.88
C THR A 99 -6.85 20.38 27.50
N GLY A 100 -5.66 19.93 27.87
CA GLY A 100 -5.42 18.54 28.30
C GLY A 100 -5.56 17.51 27.18
N GLN A 101 -5.66 17.96 25.91
CA GLN A 101 -5.74 17.14 24.71
C GLN A 101 -4.47 17.25 23.89
N LEU A 102 -4.22 16.29 23.01
CA LEU A 102 -2.99 16.25 22.22
C LEU A 102 -3.21 15.47 20.91
N SER A 103 -2.65 15.96 19.81
CA SER A 103 -2.40 15.12 18.66
C SER A 103 -1.01 15.34 18.12
N LEU A 104 -0.38 14.27 17.68
CA LEU A 104 0.96 14.19 17.13
C LEU A 104 0.88 13.46 15.80
N ALA A 105 1.41 14.04 14.74
CA ALA A 105 1.43 13.40 13.43
C ALA A 105 2.76 13.69 12.73
N MET A 106 3.28 12.74 11.98
CA MET A 106 4.53 12.89 11.25
C MET A 106 4.74 11.79 10.23
N TRP A 107 5.55 12.06 9.23
CA TRP A 107 6.11 11.03 8.38
C TRP A 107 7.38 10.46 8.99
N ILE A 108 7.53 9.15 8.93
CA ILE A 108 8.75 8.44 9.36
C ILE A 108 9.19 7.45 8.28
N ARG A 109 10.51 7.26 8.15
CA ARG A 109 11.11 6.17 7.39
C ARG A 109 12.01 5.38 8.34
N TRP A 110 11.40 4.40 9.01
CA TRP A 110 12.08 3.64 10.06
C TRP A 110 13.19 2.75 9.49
N SER A 111 14.38 2.77 10.12
CA SER A 111 15.53 1.97 9.68
C SER A 111 15.43 0.46 9.98
N GLY A 112 14.44 0.03 10.74
CA GLY A 112 14.36 -1.35 11.24
C GLY A 112 15.33 -1.65 12.40
N SER A 113 15.90 -0.62 13.03
CA SER A 113 16.84 -0.76 14.16
C SER A 113 16.24 -1.62 15.27
N SER A 114 17.06 -2.49 15.88
CA SER A 114 16.68 -3.35 17.00
C SER A 114 16.77 -2.69 18.37
N ALA A 115 17.05 -1.38 18.45
CA ALA A 115 17.05 -0.64 19.71
C ALA A 115 15.66 -0.72 20.36
N THR A 116 15.59 -1.07 21.63
CA THR A 116 14.34 -1.48 22.31
C THR A 116 13.31 -0.35 22.38
N TYR A 117 13.75 0.89 22.56
CA TYR A 117 12.90 2.08 22.69
C TYR A 117 13.38 3.13 21.70
N GLN A 118 12.49 3.65 20.87
CA GLN A 118 12.82 4.64 19.85
C GLN A 118 11.77 5.75 19.87
N GLY A 119 12.08 6.86 20.55
CA GLY A 119 11.16 7.99 20.72
C GLY A 119 10.98 8.77 19.42
N LEU A 120 9.77 8.90 18.95
CA LEU A 120 9.39 9.80 17.85
C LEU A 120 9.24 11.23 18.37
N ILE A 121 8.41 11.39 19.41
CA ILE A 121 8.22 12.66 20.10
C ILE A 121 7.72 12.37 21.53
N GLY A 122 8.22 13.14 22.50
CA GLY A 122 7.75 12.98 23.86
C GLY A 122 8.20 14.07 24.79
N LYS A 123 7.55 14.09 25.94
CA LYS A 123 7.85 14.95 27.09
C LYS A 123 7.75 14.08 28.33
N ARG A 124 8.89 13.86 29.02
CA ARG A 124 8.96 12.97 30.18
C ARG A 124 10.09 13.38 31.13
N ASP A 125 9.83 13.43 32.44
CA ASP A 125 10.86 13.69 33.47
C ASP A 125 11.56 12.41 33.90
N THR A 126 10.80 11.38 34.31
CA THR A 126 11.34 10.11 34.78
C THR A 126 10.38 8.98 34.43
N TRP A 127 10.88 7.77 34.34
CA TRP A 127 10.06 6.56 34.25
C TRP A 127 9.90 5.93 35.66
N PRO A 128 8.70 5.55 36.12
CA PRO A 128 7.39 5.57 35.44
C PRO A 128 6.58 6.85 35.73
N ASP A 129 6.80 7.90 34.97
CA ASP A 129 5.97 9.11 35.09
C ASP A 129 4.61 8.92 34.41
N THR A 130 3.52 9.15 35.14
CA THR A 130 2.15 9.05 34.64
C THR A 130 1.63 10.40 34.14
N THR A 131 2.38 11.46 34.27
CA THR A 131 1.95 12.82 33.95
C THR A 131 2.41 13.28 32.57
N MET A 132 3.25 12.50 31.90
CA MET A 132 3.84 12.81 30.62
C MET A 132 3.42 11.82 29.56
N PHE A 133 3.72 12.15 28.33
CA PHE A 133 3.45 11.29 27.17
C PHE A 133 4.75 10.97 26.41
N GLN A 134 4.75 9.82 25.76
CA GLN A 134 5.73 9.46 24.76
C GLN A 134 5.07 8.72 23.60
N PHE A 135 5.40 9.16 22.39
CA PHE A 135 5.05 8.50 21.16
C PHE A 135 6.32 7.86 20.59
N GLN A 136 6.31 6.55 20.36
CA GLN A 136 7.54 5.81 20.10
C GLN A 136 7.31 4.57 19.24
N VAL A 137 8.40 4.11 18.60
CA VAL A 137 8.50 2.82 17.91
C VAL A 137 9.13 1.79 18.83
N ARG A 138 8.62 0.55 18.77
CA ARG A 138 9.15 -0.63 19.45
C ARG A 138 9.41 -1.76 18.44
N PRO A 139 10.64 -2.23 18.28
CA PRO A 139 11.00 -3.32 17.36
C PRO A 139 10.42 -4.67 17.75
N GLU A 140 10.15 -4.91 19.01
CA GLU A 140 9.50 -6.14 19.47
C GLU A 140 8.13 -6.34 18.79
N SER A 141 7.74 -7.58 18.58
CA SER A 141 6.52 -7.95 17.86
C SER A 141 6.48 -7.46 16.41
N GLY A 142 7.65 -7.35 15.76
CA GLY A 142 7.76 -6.97 14.35
C GLY A 142 7.56 -5.49 14.06
N GLY A 143 7.94 -4.62 14.99
CA GLY A 143 7.80 -3.16 14.90
C GLY A 143 6.37 -2.71 15.16
N THR A 144 6.11 -2.29 16.39
CA THR A 144 4.88 -1.59 16.78
C THR A 144 5.19 -0.13 17.03
N PHE A 145 4.19 0.74 16.94
CA PHE A 145 4.29 2.09 17.49
C PHE A 145 3.18 2.31 18.50
N ARG A 146 3.41 3.23 19.42
CA ARG A 146 2.50 3.45 20.56
C ARG A 146 2.57 4.85 21.11
N ILE A 147 1.46 5.27 21.75
CA ILE A 147 1.45 6.38 22.71
C ILE A 147 1.33 5.80 24.12
N GLU A 148 2.19 6.22 25.03
CA GLU A 148 2.17 5.69 26.39
C GLU A 148 2.56 6.72 27.46
N THR A 149 2.16 6.40 28.70
CA THR A 149 2.63 7.01 29.95
C THR A 149 3.26 5.92 30.82
N GLY A 150 3.71 6.23 32.02
CA GLY A 150 4.22 5.24 32.95
C GLY A 150 3.21 4.16 33.40
N SER A 151 1.93 4.30 33.08
CA SER A 151 0.87 3.37 33.55
C SER A 151 -0.08 2.88 32.45
N GLN A 152 -0.08 3.48 31.28
CA GLN A 152 -1.02 3.18 30.20
C GLN A 152 -0.31 3.26 28.84
N ALA A 153 -0.73 2.41 27.90
CA ALA A 153 -0.27 2.45 26.52
C ALA A 153 -1.41 2.06 25.57
N ILE A 154 -1.52 2.78 24.46
CA ILE A 154 -2.23 2.34 23.26
C ILE A 154 -1.17 1.90 22.26
N VAL A 155 -1.28 0.68 21.75
CA VAL A 155 -0.25 0.01 20.95
C VAL A 155 -0.84 -0.46 19.64
N SER A 156 -0.17 -0.19 18.52
CA SER A 156 -0.56 -0.73 17.21
C SER A 156 -0.46 -2.27 17.19
N PRO A 157 -1.14 -2.97 16.27
CA PRO A 157 -1.00 -4.41 16.10
C PRO A 157 0.45 -4.85 15.89
N SER A 158 0.74 -6.12 16.16
CA SER A 158 2.05 -6.72 15.84
C SER A 158 2.34 -6.67 14.34
N ASN A 159 3.61 -6.53 13.99
CA ASN A 159 4.09 -6.43 12.60
C ASN A 159 3.60 -5.21 11.81
N THR A 160 3.11 -4.16 12.46
CA THR A 160 2.60 -2.95 11.79
C THR A 160 3.68 -2.25 10.96
N LEU A 161 4.90 -2.08 11.48
CA LEU A 161 5.98 -1.37 10.77
C LEU A 161 6.99 -2.27 10.06
N SER A 162 7.02 -3.57 10.34
CA SER A 162 7.96 -4.49 9.68
C SER A 162 7.87 -4.50 8.14
N PRO A 163 6.68 -4.48 7.54
CA PRO A 163 6.56 -4.42 6.08
C PRO A 163 7.01 -3.08 5.49
N LEU A 164 7.12 -2.04 6.32
CA LEU A 164 7.40 -0.66 5.92
C LEU A 164 8.84 -0.20 6.29
N ILE A 165 9.73 -1.14 6.65
CA ILE A 165 11.13 -0.80 6.93
C ILE A 165 11.74 -0.11 5.71
N ALA A 166 12.44 1.03 5.94
CA ALA A 166 13.02 1.89 4.92
C ALA A 166 12.01 2.50 3.92
N THR A 167 10.71 2.42 4.21
CA THR A 167 9.64 3.06 3.43
C THR A 167 9.04 4.19 4.27
N TRP A 168 8.63 5.28 3.62
CA TRP A 168 7.89 6.35 4.29
C TRP A 168 6.50 5.87 4.71
N ALA A 169 6.15 6.12 5.97
CA ALA A 169 4.84 5.84 6.54
C ALA A 169 4.39 7.03 7.39
N HIS A 170 3.13 7.42 7.28
CA HIS A 170 2.56 8.45 8.13
C HIS A 170 2.04 7.82 9.42
N VAL A 171 2.54 8.26 10.56
CA VAL A 171 2.09 7.81 11.88
C VAL A 171 1.49 8.97 12.66
N ALA A 172 0.32 8.73 13.27
CA ALA A 172 -0.29 9.73 14.15
C ALA A 172 -0.83 9.10 15.43
N ALA A 173 -0.85 9.91 16.49
CA ALA A 173 -1.49 9.62 17.75
C ALA A 173 -2.39 10.79 18.15
N THR A 174 -3.66 10.55 18.41
CA THR A 174 -4.62 11.58 18.87
C THR A 174 -5.13 11.25 20.24
N PHE A 175 -5.40 12.27 21.06
CA PHE A 175 -5.99 12.15 22.37
C PHE A 175 -7.02 13.27 22.58
N ASP A 176 -8.28 12.89 22.74
CA ASP A 176 -9.42 13.81 22.87
C ASP A 176 -9.77 14.19 24.32
N GLY A 177 -8.94 13.80 25.28
CA GLY A 177 -9.18 13.98 26.73
C GLY A 177 -9.72 12.72 27.43
N THR A 178 -10.14 11.71 26.67
CA THR A 178 -10.67 10.43 27.18
C THR A 178 -10.12 9.21 26.46
N THR A 179 -9.97 9.31 25.15
CA THR A 179 -9.59 8.22 24.26
C THR A 179 -8.36 8.63 23.44
N ALA A 180 -7.37 7.75 23.42
CA ALA A 180 -6.27 7.88 22.47
C ALA A 180 -6.47 6.92 21.29
N ARG A 181 -6.10 7.38 20.07
CA ARG A 181 -6.15 6.62 18.83
C ARG A 181 -4.81 6.69 18.12
N LEU A 182 -4.46 5.61 17.43
CA LEU A 182 -3.26 5.52 16.59
C LEU A 182 -3.67 5.33 15.15
N TYR A 183 -2.99 6.04 14.25
CA TYR A 183 -3.24 5.97 12.81
C TYR A 183 -1.94 5.61 12.07
N LEU A 184 -2.06 4.76 11.05
CA LEU A 184 -1.03 4.46 10.06
C LEU A 184 -1.58 4.79 8.67
N ASP A 185 -0.87 5.63 7.92
CA ASP A 185 -1.24 6.07 6.58
C ASP A 185 -2.72 6.51 6.45
N GLY A 186 -3.17 7.25 7.48
CA GLY A 186 -4.53 7.79 7.55
C GLY A 186 -5.57 6.85 8.16
N GLN A 187 -5.26 5.57 8.37
CA GLN A 187 -6.21 4.58 8.91
C GLN A 187 -6.00 4.36 10.41
N GLU A 188 -7.09 4.30 11.18
CA GLU A 188 -7.03 3.96 12.62
C GLU A 188 -6.62 2.50 12.80
N VAL A 189 -5.53 2.25 13.53
CA VAL A 189 -5.00 0.90 13.79
C VAL A 189 -5.14 0.46 15.23
N ALA A 190 -5.37 1.36 16.17
CA ALA A 190 -5.65 1.04 17.57
C ALA A 190 -6.28 2.22 18.29
N SER A 191 -7.16 1.95 19.25
CA SER A 191 -7.73 2.96 20.16
C SER A 191 -8.04 2.40 21.54
N GLY A 192 -8.20 3.29 22.52
CA GLY A 192 -8.57 2.91 23.88
C GLY A 192 -8.59 4.07 24.87
N ALA A 193 -9.14 3.80 26.04
CA ALA A 193 -9.14 4.77 27.12
C ALA A 193 -7.71 5.13 27.54
N PHE A 194 -7.43 6.42 27.63
CA PHE A 194 -6.12 6.95 27.93
C PHE A 194 -6.23 8.21 28.78
N SER A 195 -5.20 8.50 29.55
CA SER A 195 -5.11 9.74 30.31
C SER A 195 -3.67 10.12 30.59
N PHE A 196 -3.35 11.40 30.50
CA PHE A 196 -2.09 11.98 30.96
C PHE A 196 -2.33 13.40 31.48
N TYR A 197 -1.41 13.88 32.29
CA TYR A 197 -1.37 15.27 32.70
C TYR A 197 -0.08 15.88 32.22
N ALA A 198 -0.14 16.71 31.23
CA ALA A 198 1.04 17.44 30.76
C ALA A 198 1.32 18.66 31.66
N ALA A 199 1.32 18.49 32.98
CA ALA A 199 1.62 19.57 33.93
C ALA A 199 3.10 19.95 33.84
N GLY A 200 3.36 21.24 33.76
CA GLY A 200 4.58 21.97 33.59
C GLY A 200 5.85 21.44 34.26
N ALA A 201 6.32 20.34 33.82
CA ALA A 201 7.58 19.79 34.24
C ALA A 201 8.74 20.49 33.52
N ALA A 202 9.90 20.47 34.17
CA ALA A 202 11.16 21.00 33.60
C ALA A 202 11.69 20.14 32.42
N SER A 203 11.02 19.04 32.06
CA SER A 203 11.41 18.21 30.91
C SER A 203 11.17 18.90 29.60
N HIS A 204 12.04 18.63 28.64
CA HIS A 204 11.94 19.16 27.30
C HIS A 204 11.01 18.30 26.43
N VAL A 205 10.37 18.92 25.44
CA VAL A 205 9.76 18.22 24.32
C VAL A 205 10.85 17.92 23.31
N GLY A 206 10.98 16.66 22.89
CA GLY A 206 11.97 16.23 21.91
C GLY A 206 11.34 15.56 20.71
N ILE A 207 11.78 15.92 19.49
CA ILE A 207 11.50 15.19 18.25
C ILE A 207 12.69 14.26 17.98
N GLY A 208 12.42 13.02 17.58
CA GLY A 208 13.42 11.98 17.35
C GLY A 208 14.01 11.39 18.63
N CYS A 209 13.50 11.77 19.80
CA CYS A 209 13.99 11.29 21.09
C CYS A 209 12.99 11.53 22.22
N VAL A 210 13.02 10.65 23.22
CA VAL A 210 12.37 10.86 24.52
C VAL A 210 13.43 10.76 25.61
N THR A 211 13.39 11.66 26.61
CA THR A 211 14.38 11.65 27.69
C THR A 211 14.32 10.36 28.52
N GLY A 212 15.46 9.76 28.83
CA GLY A 212 15.58 8.54 29.64
C GLY A 212 15.40 8.73 31.13
N GLY A 213 15.44 9.95 31.62
CA GLY A 213 15.22 10.31 33.02
C GLY A 213 15.84 11.66 33.40
N GLY A 214 15.06 12.45 34.13
CA GLY A 214 15.46 13.80 34.60
C GLY A 214 15.15 14.93 33.61
N ALA A 215 15.29 16.16 34.07
CA ALA A 215 14.92 17.35 33.30
C ALA A 215 15.87 17.63 32.10
N ALA A 216 16.95 16.91 31.96
CA ALA A 216 17.95 17.09 30.90
C ALA A 216 18.19 15.74 30.19
N TYR A 217 18.45 15.80 28.90
CA TYR A 217 18.88 14.64 28.13
C TYR A 217 20.18 14.03 28.66
N SER A 218 20.21 12.70 28.66
CA SER A 218 21.32 11.92 29.25
C SER A 218 21.64 10.71 28.36
N GLY A 219 22.69 9.95 28.71
CA GLY A 219 23.08 8.75 27.97
C GLY A 219 22.07 7.60 27.93
N ASN A 220 20.93 7.73 28.58
CA ASN A 220 19.84 6.72 28.61
C ASN A 220 18.60 7.16 27.83
N ASP A 221 18.71 8.14 26.95
CA ASP A 221 17.59 8.62 26.14
C ASP A 221 17.16 7.60 25.11
N GLU A 222 15.86 7.59 24.80
CA GLU A 222 15.24 6.72 23.82
C GLU A 222 15.24 7.43 22.47
N VAL A 223 16.18 7.07 21.59
CA VAL A 223 16.47 7.76 20.34
C VAL A 223 15.92 7.01 19.15
N PHE A 224 15.26 7.70 18.24
CA PHE A 224 14.77 7.16 16.96
C PHE A 224 15.96 6.89 16.01
N SER A 225 15.81 5.86 15.18
CA SER A 225 16.75 5.54 14.10
C SER A 225 16.00 5.48 12.77
N GLY A 226 16.19 6.46 11.92
CA GLY A 226 15.49 6.62 10.65
C GLY A 226 15.32 8.07 10.26
N ASP A 227 14.49 8.33 9.29
CA ASP A 227 14.21 9.67 8.80
C ASP A 227 12.86 10.17 9.31
N MET A 228 12.72 11.48 9.46
CA MET A 228 11.50 12.16 9.90
C MET A 228 11.23 13.38 9.03
N ASP A 229 9.92 13.64 8.85
CA ASP A 229 9.44 14.73 8.02
C ASP A 229 8.04 15.18 8.47
N GLU A 230 7.67 16.44 8.20
CA GLU A 230 6.33 16.99 8.42
C GLU A 230 5.76 16.72 9.82
N VAL A 231 6.40 17.21 10.89
CA VAL A 231 5.98 16.97 12.27
C VAL A 231 4.96 17.99 12.72
N PHE A 232 3.74 17.52 13.06
CA PHE A 232 2.62 18.33 13.56
C PHE A 232 2.34 18.04 15.03
N ILE A 233 2.06 19.08 15.80
CA ILE A 233 1.68 19.03 17.21
C ILE A 233 0.45 19.89 17.42
N TYR A 234 -0.65 19.29 17.91
CA TYR A 234 -1.91 19.98 18.24
C TYR A 234 -2.24 19.85 19.70
N ASN A 235 -2.85 20.89 20.27
CA ASN A 235 -3.41 20.88 21.62
C ASN A 235 -4.88 20.44 21.67
N ARG A 236 -5.33 19.66 20.70
CA ARG A 236 -6.66 19.04 20.63
C ARG A 236 -6.58 17.63 20.05
N GLY A 237 -7.63 16.84 20.25
CA GLY A 237 -7.84 15.61 19.51
C GLY A 237 -8.22 15.93 18.06
N LEU A 238 -7.47 15.41 17.11
CA LEU A 238 -7.83 15.44 15.69
C LEU A 238 -8.84 14.31 15.41
N SER A 239 -9.77 14.57 14.50
CA SER A 239 -10.71 13.57 14.01
C SER A 239 -10.06 12.66 12.96
N ALA A 240 -10.69 11.52 12.66
CA ALA A 240 -10.23 10.61 11.63
C ALA A 240 -10.19 11.25 10.24
N GLU A 241 -11.11 12.17 9.97
CA GLU A 241 -11.18 12.90 8.70
C GLU A 241 -10.08 13.96 8.55
N GLU A 242 -9.53 14.46 9.67
CA GLU A 242 -8.45 15.45 9.66
C GLU A 242 -7.07 14.82 9.43
N ILE A 243 -6.87 13.55 9.80
CA ILE A 243 -5.57 12.87 9.67
C ILE A 243 -5.13 12.74 8.20
N PRO A 244 -5.98 12.32 7.24
CA PRO A 244 -5.63 12.30 5.83
C PRO A 244 -5.28 13.69 5.26
N LEU A 245 -5.92 14.75 5.73
CA LEU A 245 -5.62 16.12 5.30
C LEU A 245 -4.22 16.55 5.73
N ILE A 246 -3.83 16.24 6.97
CA ILE A 246 -2.49 16.54 7.50
C ILE A 246 -1.44 15.68 6.78
N MET A 247 -1.73 14.41 6.56
CA MET A 247 -0.89 13.48 5.80
C MET A 247 -0.61 13.99 4.38
N ALA A 248 -1.60 14.62 3.73
CA ALA A 248 -1.46 15.26 2.43
C ALA A 248 -0.73 16.62 2.47
N GLY A 249 -0.29 17.10 3.63
CA GLY A 249 0.35 18.41 3.80
C GLY A 249 -0.61 19.59 3.71
N TYR A 250 -1.92 19.36 3.87
CA TYR A 250 -2.92 20.42 3.88
C TYR A 250 -2.86 21.22 5.18
N ILE A 251 -2.53 22.51 5.09
CA ILE A 251 -2.46 23.45 6.22
C ILE A 251 -3.50 24.58 6.13
N GLY A 252 -4.56 24.37 5.37
CA GLY A 252 -5.80 25.18 5.35
C GLY A 252 -5.71 26.58 4.74
N ASP A 253 -4.59 27.28 4.84
CA ASP A 253 -4.47 28.69 4.49
C ASP A 253 -3.57 29.00 3.28
N LYS A 254 -3.00 27.98 2.63
CA LYS A 254 -2.04 28.12 1.51
C LYS A 254 -2.23 27.05 0.44
N ALA A 255 -1.65 27.29 -0.72
CA ALA A 255 -1.49 26.26 -1.74
C ALA A 255 -0.65 25.08 -1.21
N SER A 256 -1.04 23.85 -1.55
CA SER A 256 -0.42 22.60 -1.09
C SER A 256 -0.29 21.59 -2.22
N ASN A 257 0.29 20.44 -1.98
CA ASN A 257 0.47 19.34 -2.95
C ASN A 257 1.07 19.81 -4.29
N PRO A 258 2.30 20.33 -4.28
CA PRO A 258 2.94 20.78 -5.52
C PRO A 258 3.21 19.62 -6.48
N SER A 259 2.96 19.85 -7.77
CA SER A 259 3.37 18.97 -8.85
C SER A 259 4.18 19.80 -9.86
N PRO A 260 5.47 19.52 -10.12
CA PRO A 260 6.31 18.50 -9.48
C PRO A 260 6.39 18.64 -7.97
N ARG A 261 6.58 17.49 -7.27
CA ARG A 261 6.75 17.46 -5.82
C ARG A 261 7.97 18.29 -5.42
N ASP A 262 7.91 18.93 -4.23
CA ASP A 262 9.03 19.73 -3.74
C ASP A 262 10.32 18.91 -3.61
N GLY A 263 11.42 19.50 -4.07
CA GLY A 263 12.73 18.85 -4.15
C GLY A 263 12.87 17.79 -5.25
N ALA A 264 11.85 17.55 -6.08
CA ALA A 264 11.91 16.55 -7.15
C ALA A 264 13.01 16.86 -8.16
N ALA A 265 13.68 15.81 -8.64
CA ALA A 265 14.72 15.89 -9.66
C ALA A 265 14.29 15.12 -10.91
N ASP A 266 15.02 15.33 -11.99
CA ASP A 266 14.79 14.68 -13.28
C ASP A 266 13.42 14.97 -13.90
N ILE A 267 12.92 16.19 -13.70
CA ILE A 267 11.60 16.62 -14.17
C ILE A 267 11.68 17.00 -15.66
N PRO A 268 10.75 16.53 -16.50
CA PRO A 268 10.72 16.90 -17.93
C PRO A 268 10.71 18.41 -18.14
N SER A 269 11.43 18.88 -19.17
CA SER A 269 11.61 20.33 -19.46
C SER A 269 10.33 21.08 -19.83
N ASP A 270 9.24 20.36 -20.07
CA ASP A 270 7.90 20.86 -20.42
C ASP A 270 6.84 20.48 -19.39
N SER A 271 7.24 20.19 -18.17
CA SER A 271 6.32 19.82 -17.09
C SER A 271 5.38 20.93 -16.69
N LEU A 272 4.10 20.57 -16.51
CA LEU A 272 3.06 21.42 -15.95
C LEU A 272 3.26 21.56 -14.44
N LEU A 273 3.17 22.77 -13.91
CA LEU A 273 3.09 23.00 -12.46
C LEU A 273 1.64 22.89 -12.01
N GLY A 274 1.38 22.12 -10.96
CA GLY A 274 0.06 21.91 -10.38
C GLY A 274 0.09 22.04 -8.85
N TRP A 275 -1.06 22.34 -8.24
CA TRP A 275 -1.19 22.40 -6.78
C TRP A 275 -2.63 22.27 -6.33
N SER A 276 -2.84 21.90 -5.07
CA SER A 276 -4.14 21.98 -4.40
C SER A 276 -4.35 23.41 -3.86
N PRO A 277 -5.47 24.06 -4.20
CA PRO A 277 -5.70 25.43 -3.78
C PRO A 277 -6.16 25.53 -2.32
N MET A 278 -5.99 26.73 -1.71
CA MET A 278 -6.69 27.11 -0.50
C MET A 278 -8.20 27.15 -0.78
N GLU A 279 -9.03 26.60 0.10
CA GLU A 279 -10.49 26.45 -0.08
C GLU A 279 -11.19 27.80 -0.33
N THR A 280 -10.78 28.87 0.36
CA THR A 280 -11.38 30.20 0.25
C THR A 280 -10.79 31.04 -0.87
N ALA A 281 -9.79 30.54 -1.62
CA ALA A 281 -9.13 31.27 -2.66
C ALA A 281 -9.93 31.28 -3.95
N THR A 282 -10.04 32.46 -4.54
CA THR A 282 -10.71 32.66 -5.84
C THR A 282 -9.74 32.89 -6.98
N THR A 283 -8.55 33.41 -6.69
CA THR A 283 -7.49 33.63 -7.69
C THR A 283 -6.10 33.39 -7.09
N ARG A 284 -5.10 33.21 -7.95
CA ARG A 284 -3.73 32.85 -7.58
C ARG A 284 -2.70 33.63 -8.35
N ASP A 285 -1.55 33.86 -7.70
CA ASP A 285 -0.35 34.42 -8.34
C ASP A 285 0.74 33.34 -8.33
N VAL A 286 1.35 33.09 -9.48
CA VAL A 286 2.41 32.10 -9.61
C VAL A 286 3.74 32.81 -9.81
N TYR A 287 4.72 32.46 -8.99
CA TYR A 287 6.10 32.93 -9.07
C TYR A 287 7.00 31.75 -9.42
N LEU A 288 7.88 31.93 -10.41
CA LEU A 288 8.82 30.90 -10.88
C LEU A 288 10.15 31.56 -11.25
N GLY A 289 11.26 30.97 -10.81
CA GLY A 289 12.60 31.47 -11.14
C GLY A 289 13.71 30.53 -10.67
N THR A 290 14.95 30.85 -11.00
CA THR A 290 16.12 30.01 -10.69
C THR A 290 16.87 30.45 -9.42
N VAL A 291 16.38 31.49 -8.75
CA VAL A 291 17.01 32.03 -7.52
C VAL A 291 16.00 32.01 -6.38
N TYR A 292 16.22 31.16 -5.36
CA TYR A 292 15.36 30.98 -4.21
C TYR A 292 14.90 32.29 -3.55
N ASN A 293 15.85 33.18 -3.20
CA ASN A 293 15.51 34.45 -2.55
C ASN A 293 14.69 35.39 -3.45
N SER A 294 14.86 35.32 -4.77
CA SER A 294 14.04 36.13 -5.70
C SER A 294 12.58 35.69 -5.62
N VAL A 295 12.31 34.37 -5.61
CA VAL A 295 10.96 33.81 -5.51
C VAL A 295 10.39 34.04 -4.12
N LYS A 296 11.16 33.79 -3.06
CA LYS A 296 10.74 33.94 -1.66
C LYS A 296 10.28 35.37 -1.33
N GLU A 297 11.01 36.37 -1.81
CA GLU A 297 10.78 37.79 -1.45
C GLU A 297 9.95 38.57 -2.48
N ALA A 298 9.56 37.94 -3.61
CA ALA A 298 8.77 38.60 -4.62
C ALA A 298 7.35 38.95 -4.11
N THR A 299 6.83 40.05 -4.58
CA THR A 299 5.44 40.49 -4.35
C THR A 299 4.87 41.06 -5.62
N ARG A 300 3.54 41.25 -5.69
CA ARG A 300 2.92 42.00 -6.82
C ARG A 300 3.55 43.38 -7.06
N ALA A 301 3.90 44.09 -5.99
CA ALA A 301 4.50 45.42 -6.08
C ALA A 301 6.00 45.37 -6.46
N ASN A 302 6.68 44.30 -6.16
CA ASN A 302 8.09 44.08 -6.51
C ASN A 302 8.29 42.61 -7.00
N PRO A 303 7.92 42.34 -8.26
CA PRO A 303 7.90 40.94 -8.78
C PRO A 303 9.27 40.35 -9.05
N LYS A 304 10.37 41.10 -8.92
CA LYS A 304 11.76 40.63 -9.12
C LYS A 304 11.99 39.83 -10.41
N GLY A 305 11.08 39.95 -11.40
CA GLY A 305 11.16 39.20 -12.66
C GLY A 305 10.69 37.74 -12.59
N VAL A 306 10.12 37.30 -11.45
CA VAL A 306 9.70 35.91 -11.22
C VAL A 306 8.19 35.70 -11.11
N LEU A 307 7.38 36.75 -11.14
CA LEU A 307 5.91 36.65 -11.23
C LEU A 307 5.52 36.30 -12.67
N VAL A 308 5.15 35.01 -12.89
CA VAL A 308 4.87 34.46 -14.23
C VAL A 308 3.38 34.40 -14.55
N SER A 309 2.50 34.39 -13.54
CA SER A 309 1.06 34.50 -13.69
C SER A 309 0.46 35.32 -12.56
N GLN A 310 -0.50 36.20 -12.86
CA GLN A 310 -1.15 37.01 -11.85
C GLN A 310 -2.66 36.88 -11.91
N GLY A 311 -3.31 36.54 -10.80
CA GLY A 311 -4.76 36.52 -10.68
C GLY A 311 -5.44 35.39 -11.47
N GLN A 312 -4.76 34.30 -11.78
CA GLN A 312 -5.37 33.18 -12.50
C GLN A 312 -6.37 32.41 -11.62
N THR A 313 -7.34 31.74 -12.23
CA THR A 313 -8.31 30.90 -11.55
C THR A 313 -7.93 29.40 -11.62
N ALA A 314 -7.10 29.03 -12.58
CA ALA A 314 -6.61 27.65 -12.71
C ALA A 314 -5.65 27.28 -11.55
N THR A 315 -5.62 26.01 -11.21
CA THR A 315 -4.71 25.41 -10.21
C THR A 315 -3.51 24.75 -10.88
N THR A 316 -3.28 25.06 -12.15
CA THR A 316 -2.13 24.62 -12.93
C THR A 316 -1.51 25.81 -13.65
N PHE A 317 -0.22 25.72 -13.96
CA PHE A 317 0.50 26.71 -14.75
C PHE A 317 1.48 26.00 -15.69
N GLU A 318 1.45 26.33 -16.98
CA GLU A 318 2.36 25.84 -18.00
C GLU A 318 3.55 26.79 -18.15
N PRO A 319 4.76 26.44 -17.67
CA PRO A 319 5.94 27.27 -17.88
C PRO A 319 6.33 27.30 -19.36
N ALA A 320 7.05 28.36 -19.78
CA ALA A 320 7.85 28.25 -21.00
C ALA A 320 8.88 27.12 -20.86
N ALA A 321 9.42 26.61 -21.97
CA ALA A 321 10.39 25.50 -21.93
C ALA A 321 11.51 25.77 -20.90
N LEU A 322 11.64 24.83 -19.95
CA LEU A 322 12.59 24.90 -18.84
C LEU A 322 13.97 24.42 -19.32
N GLU A 323 15.04 25.01 -18.77
CA GLU A 323 16.43 24.69 -19.16
C GLU A 323 16.86 23.36 -18.53
N TYR A 324 17.48 22.50 -19.29
CA TYR A 324 18.01 21.20 -18.85
C TYR A 324 19.04 21.35 -17.73
N GLY A 325 18.91 20.52 -16.69
CA GLY A 325 19.80 20.50 -15.53
C GLY A 325 19.64 21.68 -14.57
N GLN A 326 18.70 22.57 -14.84
CA GLN A 326 18.48 23.77 -14.03
C GLN A 326 17.52 23.47 -12.89
N THR A 327 17.86 23.92 -11.66
CA THR A 327 16.93 23.93 -10.53
C THR A 327 16.07 25.19 -10.59
N TYR A 328 14.76 24.99 -10.49
CA TYR A 328 13.76 26.05 -10.40
C TYR A 328 13.16 26.07 -9.00
N TYR A 329 12.81 27.28 -8.57
CA TYR A 329 12.06 27.56 -7.35
C TYR A 329 10.74 28.18 -7.76
N TRP A 330 9.64 27.80 -7.11
CA TRP A 330 8.33 28.35 -7.42
C TRP A 330 7.44 28.48 -6.20
N ARG A 331 6.46 29.35 -6.27
CA ARG A 331 5.53 29.66 -5.18
C ARG A 331 4.19 30.06 -5.74
N VAL A 332 3.11 29.71 -5.04
CA VAL A 332 1.75 30.15 -5.37
C VAL A 332 1.20 30.96 -4.21
N ASP A 333 0.86 32.18 -4.46
CA ASP A 333 0.16 33.05 -3.50
C ASP A 333 -1.35 32.96 -3.79
N GLU A 334 -2.14 32.55 -2.81
CA GLU A 334 -3.60 32.38 -2.90
C GLU A 334 -4.31 33.66 -2.48
N ILE A 335 -5.37 34.07 -3.19
CA ILE A 335 -6.12 35.29 -2.95
C ILE A 335 -7.58 34.96 -2.65
N SER A 336 -8.04 35.30 -1.45
CA SER A 336 -9.42 35.07 -1.01
C SER A 336 -10.43 35.98 -1.76
N ALA A 337 -11.71 35.56 -1.70
CA ALA A 337 -12.80 36.30 -2.32
C ALA A 337 -12.93 37.73 -1.78
N PRO A 338 -13.44 38.69 -2.61
CA PRO A 338 -13.84 40.01 -2.12
C PRO A 338 -14.93 39.89 -1.03
N PRO A 339 -15.00 40.83 -0.05
CA PRO A 339 -14.27 42.11 0.00
C PRO A 339 -12.89 42.02 0.65
N ALA A 340 -12.52 40.89 1.26
CA ALA A 340 -11.23 40.77 1.95
C ALA A 340 -10.06 40.84 0.98
N SER A 341 -10.09 40.07 -0.12
CA SER A 341 -9.02 39.96 -1.12
C SER A 341 -7.62 39.84 -0.49
N ALA A 342 -7.56 39.10 0.64
CA ALA A 342 -6.32 38.87 1.36
C ALA A 342 -5.42 37.93 0.54
N ILE A 343 -4.12 38.22 0.54
CA ILE A 343 -3.11 37.40 -0.12
C ILE A 343 -2.46 36.51 0.95
N SER A 344 -2.65 35.21 0.82
CA SER A 344 -1.90 34.19 1.58
C SER A 344 -0.67 33.81 0.79
N THR A 345 0.50 34.18 1.28
CA THR A 345 1.77 33.87 0.62
C THR A 345 2.11 32.40 0.81
N GLY A 346 2.29 31.69 -0.30
CA GLY A 346 2.60 30.28 -0.33
C GLY A 346 4.01 29.93 0.11
N ARG A 347 4.29 28.64 0.24
CA ARG A 347 5.64 28.10 0.40
C ARG A 347 6.43 28.23 -0.89
N VAL A 348 7.74 28.27 -0.80
CA VAL A 348 8.61 28.15 -1.98
C VAL A 348 8.97 26.69 -2.12
N TRP A 349 8.58 26.10 -3.22
CA TRP A 349 8.92 24.76 -3.65
C TRP A 349 10.05 24.79 -4.67
N SER A 350 10.70 23.64 -4.89
CA SER A 350 11.78 23.49 -5.85
C SER A 350 11.64 22.22 -6.67
N PHE A 351 12.22 22.21 -7.85
CA PHE A 351 12.45 21.00 -8.64
C PHE A 351 13.67 21.22 -9.55
N THR A 352 14.32 20.12 -9.94
CA THR A 352 15.42 20.16 -10.90
C THR A 352 15.00 19.49 -12.20
N VAL A 353 15.17 20.23 -13.29
CA VAL A 353 14.86 19.73 -14.63
C VAL A 353 15.88 18.64 -15.02
N GLU A 354 15.41 17.66 -15.76
CA GLU A 354 16.22 16.58 -16.32
C GLU A 354 17.49 17.07 -17.00
N PRO A 355 18.59 16.34 -16.96
CA PRO A 355 19.79 16.70 -17.72
C PRO A 355 19.58 16.50 -19.23
N PHE A 356 20.30 17.24 -20.06
CA PHE A 356 20.24 17.05 -21.51
C PHE A 356 20.68 15.63 -21.93
N SER A 357 21.74 15.11 -21.29
CA SER A 357 22.29 13.77 -21.55
C SER A 357 22.50 13.02 -20.25
N TYR A 358 22.33 11.70 -20.31
CA TYR A 358 22.44 10.81 -19.15
C TYR A 358 23.71 9.96 -19.22
N PRO A 359 24.29 9.57 -18.06
CA PRO A 359 25.41 8.63 -18.05
C PRO A 359 24.96 7.25 -18.56
N ILE A 360 25.84 6.59 -19.32
CA ILE A 360 25.64 5.21 -19.75
C ILE A 360 26.16 4.29 -18.66
N GLU A 361 25.34 3.36 -18.21
CA GLU A 361 25.68 2.36 -17.21
C GLU A 361 25.91 0.97 -17.84
N GLY A 362 26.41 0.01 -17.05
CA GLY A 362 26.54 -1.37 -17.49
C GLY A 362 27.59 -1.61 -18.60
N LEU A 363 28.57 -0.72 -18.75
CA LEU A 363 29.64 -0.87 -19.74
C LEU A 363 30.51 -2.09 -19.47
N THR A 364 31.06 -2.66 -20.53
CA THR A 364 32.18 -3.60 -20.46
C THR A 364 33.43 -3.00 -21.07
N VAL A 365 34.60 -3.43 -20.58
CA VAL A 365 35.89 -2.87 -21.01
C VAL A 365 36.90 -3.95 -21.33
N LYS A 366 37.77 -3.70 -22.29
CA LYS A 366 38.99 -4.47 -22.55
C LYS A 366 40.12 -3.53 -22.92
N ALA A 367 41.35 -3.92 -22.62
CA ALA A 367 42.52 -3.10 -22.90
C ALA A 367 43.61 -3.89 -23.66
N SER A 368 44.57 -3.18 -24.28
CA SER A 368 45.73 -3.77 -24.91
C SER A 368 46.60 -4.57 -23.94
N SER A 369 46.68 -4.11 -22.70
CA SER A 369 47.35 -4.73 -21.57
C SER A 369 46.85 -4.11 -20.28
N GLU A 370 47.02 -4.82 -19.17
CA GLU A 370 46.71 -4.33 -17.84
C GLU A 370 47.65 -4.92 -16.77
N GLN A 371 47.92 -4.19 -15.74
CA GLN A 371 48.61 -4.70 -14.56
C GLN A 371 47.61 -5.37 -13.63
N THR A 372 47.96 -6.50 -13.01
CA THR A 372 47.06 -7.28 -12.17
C THR A 372 46.46 -6.46 -11.03
N ALA A 373 47.18 -5.52 -10.45
CA ALA A 373 46.70 -4.66 -9.36
C ALA A 373 45.89 -3.45 -9.86
N SER A 374 45.90 -3.14 -11.17
CA SER A 374 45.30 -1.98 -11.78
C SER A 374 44.61 -2.35 -13.11
N PRO A 375 43.57 -3.20 -13.08
CA PRO A 375 42.90 -3.72 -14.25
C PRO A 375 42.02 -2.66 -14.93
N ALA A 376 41.70 -2.89 -16.23
CA ALA A 376 40.92 -1.95 -17.05
C ALA A 376 39.53 -1.63 -16.46
N VAL A 377 38.92 -2.57 -15.76
CA VAL A 377 37.59 -2.37 -15.14
C VAL A 377 37.57 -1.19 -14.15
N ARG A 378 38.71 -0.80 -13.60
CA ARG A 378 38.82 0.35 -12.70
C ARG A 378 38.41 1.66 -13.33
N THR A 379 38.36 1.73 -14.65
CA THR A 379 37.94 2.95 -15.35
C THR A 379 36.43 3.11 -15.49
N ILE A 380 35.64 2.11 -15.02
CA ILE A 380 34.16 2.10 -15.17
C ILE A 380 33.44 1.55 -13.94
N ASP A 381 34.15 1.15 -12.87
CA ASP A 381 33.56 0.52 -11.70
C ASP A 381 33.30 1.51 -10.56
N GLY A 382 33.58 2.78 -10.75
CA GLY A 382 33.42 3.84 -9.76
C GLY A 382 34.39 3.74 -8.58
N SER A 383 35.37 2.82 -8.62
CA SER A 383 36.35 2.66 -7.55
C SER A 383 37.23 3.89 -7.43
N GLY A 384 37.23 4.52 -6.26
CA GLY A 384 37.93 5.76 -6.02
C GLY A 384 37.16 7.04 -6.33
N LEU A 385 35.95 6.93 -6.89
CA LEU A 385 35.08 8.06 -7.21
C LEU A 385 34.12 8.36 -6.04
N ALA A 386 34.05 9.61 -5.66
CA ALA A 386 33.07 10.13 -4.68
C ALA A 386 32.62 11.52 -5.15
N GLU A 387 31.36 11.71 -5.41
CA GLU A 387 30.77 12.98 -5.89
C GLU A 387 31.54 13.59 -7.08
N ASP A 388 31.82 12.83 -8.10
CA ASP A 388 32.61 13.27 -9.27
C ASP A 388 34.08 13.63 -8.99
N LEU A 389 34.59 13.33 -7.81
CA LEU A 389 36.00 13.49 -7.43
C LEU A 389 36.69 12.13 -7.29
N HIS A 390 37.76 11.89 -8.05
CA HIS A 390 38.51 10.63 -8.00
C HIS A 390 39.70 10.72 -7.03
N SER A 391 39.93 9.65 -6.29
CA SER A 391 41.04 9.50 -5.34
C SER A 391 42.42 9.43 -6.03
N ASN A 392 43.52 9.42 -5.25
CA ASN A 392 44.87 9.27 -5.78
C ASN A 392 45.48 7.88 -5.56
N LYS A 393 44.68 6.87 -5.34
CA LYS A 393 45.16 5.50 -5.08
C LYS A 393 45.32 4.74 -6.40
N ILE A 394 46.56 4.28 -6.65
CA ILE A 394 46.91 3.62 -7.93
C ILE A 394 46.16 2.32 -8.20
N GLU A 395 45.78 1.58 -7.17
CA GLU A 395 44.97 0.37 -7.25
C GLU A 395 43.51 0.63 -7.68
N GLN A 396 43.10 1.87 -7.73
CA GLN A 396 41.77 2.33 -8.16
C GLN A 396 41.76 2.91 -9.59
N MET A 397 42.81 2.64 -10.35
CA MET A 397 43.01 3.12 -11.73
C MET A 397 43.42 1.95 -12.62
N TRP A 398 43.21 2.08 -13.92
CA TRP A 398 43.81 1.19 -14.92
C TRP A 398 45.27 1.59 -15.22
N MET A 399 46.17 0.61 -15.36
CA MET A 399 47.51 0.83 -15.82
C MET A 399 47.92 -0.20 -16.89
N SER A 400 48.41 0.29 -18.04
CA SER A 400 48.91 -0.56 -19.12
C SER A 400 50.32 -1.10 -18.87
N MET A 401 50.80 -2.02 -19.71
CA MET A 401 52.17 -2.50 -19.73
C MET A 401 52.90 -2.02 -20.99
N GLY A 402 52.81 -0.75 -21.32
CA GLY A 402 53.45 -0.15 -22.48
C GLY A 402 52.74 1.10 -23.01
N VAL A 403 53.44 1.88 -23.84
CA VAL A 403 52.91 3.03 -24.59
C VAL A 403 53.44 2.88 -26.03
N PRO A 404 52.57 2.97 -27.08
CA PRO A 404 51.12 3.28 -27.00
C PRO A 404 50.30 2.14 -26.38
N ALA A 405 49.16 2.50 -25.81
CA ALA A 405 48.19 1.57 -25.20
C ALA A 405 46.77 1.93 -25.62
N TRP A 406 45.90 0.94 -25.75
CA TRP A 406 44.51 1.21 -26.05
C TRP A 406 43.61 0.57 -24.98
N ILE A 407 42.44 1.21 -24.79
CA ILE A 407 41.32 0.73 -23.95
C ILE A 407 40.02 0.92 -24.74
N GLN A 408 39.19 -0.12 -24.78
CA GLN A 408 37.96 -0.14 -25.55
C GLN A 408 36.78 -0.43 -24.59
N TYR A 409 35.76 0.39 -24.70
CA TYR A 409 34.49 0.29 -24.02
C TYR A 409 33.42 -0.24 -24.95
N THR A 410 32.50 -1.07 -24.42
CA THR A 410 31.42 -1.65 -25.19
C THR A 410 30.13 -1.40 -24.38
N PHE A 411 29.14 -0.83 -25.04
CA PHE A 411 27.81 -0.58 -24.49
C PHE A 411 26.89 -1.78 -24.78
N ASP A 412 25.82 -1.92 -24.04
CA ASP A 412 24.78 -2.95 -24.21
C ASP A 412 24.06 -2.81 -25.56
N LYS A 413 23.79 -1.57 -25.97
CA LYS A 413 23.17 -1.19 -27.25
C LYS A 413 23.91 -0.04 -27.93
N GLU A 414 23.44 0.40 -29.08
CA GLU A 414 23.91 1.62 -29.74
C GLU A 414 23.30 2.85 -29.03
N TYR A 415 24.15 3.84 -28.73
CA TYR A 415 23.75 5.10 -28.11
C TYR A 415 24.14 6.28 -28.96
N LYS A 416 23.35 7.33 -28.96
CA LYS A 416 23.73 8.65 -29.48
C LYS A 416 24.58 9.36 -28.42
N LEU A 417 25.89 9.35 -28.60
CA LEU A 417 26.84 9.86 -27.63
C LEU A 417 26.89 11.39 -27.64
N ASP A 418 26.75 11.99 -26.46
CA ASP A 418 26.90 13.43 -26.20
C ASP A 418 28.35 13.76 -25.88
N LYS A 419 28.84 13.25 -24.76
CA LYS A 419 30.16 13.57 -24.23
C LYS A 419 30.78 12.43 -23.45
N LEU A 420 32.08 12.52 -23.23
CA LEU A 420 32.87 11.65 -22.35
C LEU A 420 33.60 12.50 -21.31
N TRP A 421 33.35 12.22 -20.04
CA TRP A 421 34.16 12.74 -18.94
C TRP A 421 35.31 11.77 -18.67
N VAL A 422 36.53 12.33 -18.53
CA VAL A 422 37.74 11.55 -18.26
C VAL A 422 38.43 12.08 -17.00
N TRP A 423 38.55 11.21 -16.01
CA TRP A 423 39.46 11.41 -14.89
C TRP A 423 40.81 10.80 -15.26
N ASN A 424 41.78 11.65 -15.61
CA ASN A 424 43.13 11.19 -15.98
C ASN A 424 43.80 10.55 -14.76
N ALA A 425 44.88 9.81 -14.96
CA ALA A 425 45.57 9.15 -13.87
C ALA A 425 45.97 10.13 -12.78
N ASN A 426 45.37 9.97 -11.58
CA ASN A 426 45.62 10.83 -10.41
C ASN A 426 46.46 10.14 -9.34
N SER A 427 47.38 9.27 -9.73
CA SER A 427 48.28 8.61 -8.78
C SER A 427 49.02 9.61 -7.85
N GLN A 428 49.17 9.32 -6.57
CA GLN A 428 49.99 10.12 -5.65
C GLN A 428 51.42 10.33 -6.14
N PHE A 429 51.90 9.54 -7.06
CA PHE A 429 53.21 9.64 -7.73
C PHE A 429 53.16 10.34 -9.09
N GLU A 430 51.99 10.84 -9.53
CA GLU A 430 51.79 11.33 -10.91
C GLU A 430 52.77 12.46 -11.26
N ALA A 431 53.02 13.36 -10.36
CA ALA A 431 54.02 14.45 -10.55
C ALA A 431 55.43 13.98 -10.96
N TYR A 432 55.79 12.74 -10.60
CA TYR A 432 57.11 12.14 -10.92
C TYR A 432 57.02 11.08 -12.00
N MET A 433 56.00 10.23 -11.98
CA MET A 433 55.89 9.05 -12.85
C MET A 433 55.22 9.37 -14.17
N LYS A 434 54.33 10.36 -14.20
CA LYS A 434 53.68 10.93 -15.38
C LYS A 434 52.98 9.86 -16.26
N PHE A 435 52.21 8.97 -15.64
CA PHE A 435 51.47 7.90 -16.32
C PHE A 435 50.21 8.39 -17.07
N GLY A 436 49.69 9.56 -16.68
CA GLY A 436 48.49 10.14 -17.25
C GLY A 436 48.55 10.26 -18.75
N ALA A 437 47.47 9.92 -19.42
CA ALA A 437 47.30 10.09 -20.85
C ALA A 437 47.40 11.57 -21.23
N ARG A 438 48.09 11.88 -22.35
CA ARG A 438 48.18 13.22 -22.90
C ARG A 438 47.59 13.29 -24.31
N ASP A 439 48.21 12.58 -25.21
CA ASP A 439 47.82 12.51 -26.63
C ASP A 439 47.00 11.24 -26.83
N VAL A 440 45.70 11.39 -27.13
CA VAL A 440 44.75 10.30 -27.25
C VAL A 440 43.98 10.38 -28.56
N THR A 441 43.98 9.30 -29.30
CA THR A 441 43.07 9.10 -30.42
C THR A 441 41.83 8.36 -29.93
N ILE A 442 40.66 8.89 -30.23
CA ILE A 442 39.36 8.25 -29.92
C ILE A 442 38.74 7.80 -31.23
N GLU A 443 38.34 6.53 -31.27
CA GLU A 443 37.62 5.93 -32.39
C GLU A 443 36.30 5.36 -31.88
N TYR A 444 35.22 5.47 -32.65
CA TYR A 444 33.93 4.91 -32.36
C TYR A 444 33.41 3.99 -33.45
N SER A 445 32.53 3.07 -33.12
CA SER A 445 31.99 2.07 -34.03
C SER A 445 30.59 1.61 -33.60
N ALA A 446 29.71 1.33 -34.55
CA ALA A 446 28.42 0.66 -34.31
C ALA A 446 28.57 -0.88 -34.28
N ASP A 447 29.46 -1.45 -35.11
CA ASP A 447 29.58 -2.89 -35.39
C ASP A 447 30.85 -3.55 -34.75
N GLY A 448 31.74 -2.75 -34.17
CA GLY A 448 33.02 -3.20 -33.62
C GLY A 448 34.07 -3.61 -34.68
N GLN A 449 33.79 -3.41 -35.98
CA GLN A 449 34.64 -3.74 -37.08
C GLN A 449 35.05 -2.49 -37.88
N THR A 450 34.14 -1.64 -38.20
CA THR A 450 34.33 -0.37 -38.89
C THR A 450 34.51 0.76 -37.90
N TRP A 451 35.68 1.39 -37.88
CA TRP A 451 36.05 2.41 -36.92
C TRP A 451 36.18 3.79 -37.55
N THR A 452 35.60 4.79 -36.95
CA THR A 452 35.70 6.19 -37.35
C THR A 452 36.41 6.97 -36.26
N ALA A 453 37.41 7.75 -36.63
CA ALA A 453 38.12 8.59 -35.69
C ALA A 453 37.27 9.80 -35.32
N LEU A 454 37.19 10.09 -34.03
CA LEU A 454 36.54 11.29 -33.50
C LEU A 454 37.46 12.49 -33.76
N PRO A 455 36.98 13.57 -34.43
CA PRO A 455 37.77 14.79 -34.61
C PRO A 455 37.92 15.57 -33.32
N ASP A 456 38.87 16.49 -33.28
CA ASP A 456 39.03 17.53 -32.26
C ASP A 456 39.14 17.01 -30.83
N VAL A 457 39.72 15.82 -30.62
CA VAL A 457 39.98 15.28 -29.28
C VAL A 457 40.99 16.18 -28.55
N PRO A 458 40.66 16.76 -27.37
CA PRO A 458 41.60 17.61 -26.64
C PRO A 458 42.74 16.81 -26.02
N GLU A 459 43.91 17.44 -25.78
CA GLU A 459 44.90 16.84 -24.87
C GLU A 459 44.28 16.61 -23.49
N PHE A 460 44.50 15.44 -22.90
CA PHE A 460 44.00 15.14 -21.56
C PHE A 460 44.92 15.80 -20.52
N VAL A 461 44.34 16.63 -19.68
CA VAL A 461 45.09 17.41 -18.68
C VAL A 461 45.80 16.47 -17.69
N GLU A 462 47.05 16.77 -17.34
CA GLU A 462 47.83 16.08 -16.31
C GLU A 462 47.16 16.25 -14.95
N ALA A 463 46.89 15.18 -14.25
CA ALA A 463 46.36 15.25 -12.91
C ALA A 463 47.48 15.59 -11.88
N SER A 464 47.13 16.25 -10.82
CA SER A 464 48.08 16.76 -9.85
C SER A 464 48.60 15.74 -8.84
N GLY A 465 48.03 14.53 -8.77
CA GLY A 465 48.27 13.56 -7.69
C GLY A 465 47.72 13.97 -6.34
N ALA A 466 46.84 14.95 -6.30
CA ALA A 466 46.15 15.38 -5.07
C ALA A 466 45.20 14.27 -4.56
N THR A 467 44.82 14.33 -3.29
CA THR A 467 43.96 13.35 -2.65
C THR A 467 42.63 13.12 -3.37
N THR A 468 42.17 14.15 -4.10
CA THR A 468 41.00 14.10 -4.99
C THR A 468 41.26 14.93 -6.24
N CYS A 469 40.67 14.53 -7.40
CA CYS A 469 40.67 15.34 -8.60
C CYS A 469 39.33 15.25 -9.33
N ALA A 470 38.90 16.36 -9.93
CA ALA A 470 37.75 16.44 -10.84
C ALA A 470 38.12 15.88 -12.24
N PRO A 471 37.14 15.70 -13.15
CA PRO A 471 37.43 15.31 -14.53
C PRO A 471 38.42 16.29 -15.18
N GLY A 472 39.50 15.74 -15.76
CA GLY A 472 40.55 16.52 -16.39
C GLY A 472 40.29 16.83 -17.87
N ALA A 473 39.37 16.10 -18.53
CA ALA A 473 38.94 16.35 -19.89
C ALA A 473 37.47 16.04 -20.07
N ILE A 474 36.82 16.83 -20.91
CA ILE A 474 35.49 16.57 -21.45
C ILE A 474 35.62 16.51 -22.95
N VAL A 475 35.27 15.37 -23.54
CA VAL A 475 35.35 15.16 -25.01
C VAL A 475 33.92 15.21 -25.55
N ASP A 476 33.68 16.09 -26.51
CA ASP A 476 32.41 16.17 -27.22
C ASP A 476 32.35 15.09 -28.32
N PHE A 477 31.27 14.34 -28.35
CA PHE A 477 30.99 13.34 -29.38
C PHE A 477 30.08 13.85 -30.50
N GLY A 478 29.48 15.03 -30.34
CA GLY A 478 28.65 15.66 -31.34
C GLY A 478 27.42 14.85 -31.77
N GLY A 479 26.92 13.95 -30.90
CA GLY A 479 25.75 13.14 -31.17
C GLY A 479 25.97 11.96 -32.12
N VAL A 480 27.18 11.44 -32.23
CA VAL A 480 27.47 10.23 -33.07
C VAL A 480 26.83 8.99 -32.44
N ALA A 481 26.31 8.10 -33.28
CA ALA A 481 25.78 6.81 -32.85
C ALA A 481 26.93 5.79 -32.73
N ALA A 482 27.02 5.12 -31.57
CA ALA A 482 28.06 4.14 -31.34
C ALA A 482 27.65 3.09 -30.31
N LYS A 483 28.15 1.88 -30.49
CA LYS A 483 28.12 0.77 -29.53
C LYS A 483 29.48 0.49 -28.92
N PHE A 484 30.54 0.94 -29.58
CA PHE A 484 31.93 0.73 -29.17
C PHE A 484 32.71 2.03 -29.27
N VAL A 485 33.52 2.31 -28.24
CA VAL A 485 34.48 3.43 -28.23
C VAL A 485 35.83 2.92 -27.79
N LYS A 486 36.87 3.31 -28.53
CA LYS A 486 38.26 2.91 -28.28
C LYS A 486 39.13 4.14 -28.13
N LEU A 487 39.83 4.26 -27.00
CA LEU A 487 40.81 5.27 -26.72
C LEU A 487 42.20 4.67 -26.92
N THR A 488 42.99 5.26 -27.81
CA THR A 488 44.38 4.88 -28.03
C THR A 488 45.26 6.00 -27.44
N ILE A 489 45.97 5.72 -26.36
CA ILE A 489 46.89 6.63 -25.72
C ILE A 489 48.21 6.58 -26.49
N ASN A 490 48.49 7.59 -27.30
CA ASN A 490 49.69 7.71 -28.14
C ASN A 490 50.89 8.18 -27.31
N ALA A 491 50.65 9.09 -26.35
CA ALA A 491 51.65 9.62 -25.45
C ALA A 491 51.07 9.92 -24.07
N THR A 492 51.92 9.79 -23.05
CA THR A 492 51.67 10.23 -21.68
C THR A 492 52.34 11.58 -21.39
N TRP A 493 52.22 12.10 -20.24
CA TRP A 493 52.88 13.33 -19.78
C TRP A 493 54.38 13.15 -19.55
N GLY A 494 54.91 11.93 -19.65
CA GLY A 494 56.34 11.70 -19.58
C GLY A 494 56.78 10.24 -19.42
N ASN A 495 55.84 9.33 -19.15
CA ASN A 495 56.12 7.91 -19.01
C ASN A 495 56.07 7.20 -20.38
N THR A 496 57.05 6.38 -20.70
CA THR A 496 57.07 5.59 -21.92
C THR A 496 56.86 4.10 -21.71
N MET A 497 56.71 3.66 -20.46
CA MET A 497 56.59 2.23 -20.08
C MET A 497 55.16 1.85 -19.70
N ALA A 498 54.32 2.80 -19.32
CA ALA A 498 52.95 2.55 -18.94
C ALA A 498 52.11 3.81 -19.14
N ALA A 499 50.86 3.63 -19.51
CA ALA A 499 49.81 4.67 -19.49
C ALA A 499 48.73 4.27 -18.52
N SER A 500 48.03 5.28 -17.95
CA SER A 500 47.00 5.05 -16.94
C SER A 500 45.83 6.03 -17.10
N LEU A 501 44.63 5.56 -16.72
CA LEU A 501 43.41 6.36 -16.56
C LEU A 501 42.76 6.00 -15.25
N SER A 502 42.18 6.97 -14.58
CA SER A 502 41.43 6.77 -13.32
C SER A 502 40.02 6.29 -13.61
N GLU A 503 39.20 7.09 -14.28
CA GLU A 503 37.80 6.80 -14.56
C GLU A 503 37.35 7.45 -15.88
N VAL A 504 36.30 6.88 -16.50
CA VAL A 504 35.59 7.50 -17.62
C VAL A 504 34.09 7.39 -17.42
N ARG A 505 33.36 8.39 -17.87
CA ARG A 505 31.89 8.35 -17.87
C ARG A 505 31.38 8.85 -19.21
N PHE A 506 30.70 7.97 -19.95
CA PHE A 506 30.03 8.30 -21.21
C PHE A 506 28.63 8.81 -20.94
N TYR A 507 28.22 9.80 -21.72
CA TYR A 507 26.87 10.38 -21.68
C TYR A 507 26.22 10.24 -23.04
N HIS A 508 24.92 9.93 -23.03
CA HIS A 508 24.12 9.79 -24.24
C HIS A 508 22.92 10.74 -24.23
N VAL A 509 22.50 11.18 -25.39
CA VAL A 509 21.23 11.88 -25.61
C VAL A 509 20.13 10.83 -25.71
N PRO A 510 19.10 10.83 -24.88
CA PRO A 510 17.98 9.91 -25.02
C PRO A 510 17.12 10.33 -26.21
N VAL A 511 17.11 9.52 -27.26
CA VAL A 511 16.38 9.81 -28.52
C VAL A 511 15.13 8.95 -28.70
N HIS A 512 14.97 7.91 -27.90
CA HIS A 512 13.81 7.02 -27.92
C HIS A 512 12.79 7.44 -26.87
N ALA A 513 11.54 7.07 -27.07
CA ALA A 513 10.50 7.09 -26.04
C ALA A 513 10.92 6.20 -24.87
N ARG A 514 10.62 6.64 -23.65
CA ARG A 514 11.02 5.97 -22.41
C ARG A 514 10.02 6.21 -21.29
N GLU A 515 10.19 5.49 -20.17
CA GLU A 515 9.36 5.63 -18.98
C GLU A 515 7.86 5.51 -19.32
N PRO A 516 7.44 4.34 -19.83
CA PRO A 516 6.06 4.13 -20.22
C PRO A 516 5.13 4.14 -18.99
N GLU A 517 3.95 4.73 -19.15
CA GLU A 517 2.86 4.63 -18.19
C GLU A 517 1.59 4.19 -18.98
N PRO A 518 1.03 3.02 -18.67
CA PRO A 518 1.45 2.05 -17.63
C PRO A 518 2.88 1.54 -17.80
N ALA A 519 3.55 1.24 -16.67
CA ALA A 519 4.90 0.68 -16.71
C ALA A 519 4.95 -0.64 -17.50
N ASP A 520 6.08 -0.95 -18.13
CA ASP A 520 6.21 -2.20 -18.86
C ASP A 520 6.01 -3.42 -17.95
N GLY A 521 5.15 -4.33 -18.41
CA GLY A 521 4.70 -5.51 -17.64
C GLY A 521 3.72 -5.21 -16.52
N ALA A 522 3.17 -3.99 -16.41
CA ALA A 522 2.16 -3.66 -15.39
C ALA A 522 0.92 -4.55 -15.50
N THR A 523 0.35 -4.92 -14.36
CA THR A 523 -0.91 -5.66 -14.24
C THR A 523 -1.95 -4.80 -13.53
N GLU A 524 -3.21 -5.25 -13.52
CA GLU A 524 -4.35 -4.55 -12.90
C GLU A 524 -4.55 -3.12 -13.43
N VAL A 525 -4.20 -2.88 -14.70
CA VAL A 525 -4.34 -1.56 -15.32
C VAL A 525 -5.79 -1.24 -15.59
N SER A 526 -6.21 -0.04 -15.23
CA SER A 526 -7.58 0.44 -15.46
C SER A 526 -7.95 0.48 -16.95
N LEU A 527 -9.19 0.14 -17.27
CA LEU A 527 -9.73 0.25 -18.64
C LEU A 527 -9.82 1.71 -19.15
N ALA A 528 -9.69 2.68 -18.28
CA ALA A 528 -9.69 4.10 -18.62
C ALA A 528 -8.28 4.71 -18.70
N SER A 529 -7.23 3.88 -18.64
CA SER A 529 -5.85 4.37 -18.67
C SER A 529 -5.46 4.90 -20.04
N ASP A 530 -4.87 6.07 -20.05
CA ASP A 530 -4.10 6.59 -21.18
C ASP A 530 -2.71 5.96 -21.21
N LEU A 531 -2.10 5.88 -22.38
CA LEU A 531 -0.70 5.53 -22.55
C LEU A 531 0.11 6.80 -22.56
N ILE A 532 1.07 6.95 -21.66
CA ILE A 532 1.91 8.14 -21.52
C ILE A 532 3.37 7.70 -21.59
N TRP A 533 4.22 8.55 -22.14
CA TRP A 533 5.66 8.28 -22.19
C TRP A 533 6.45 9.58 -22.11
N ARG A 534 7.71 9.44 -21.82
CA ARG A 534 8.68 10.52 -21.86
C ARG A 534 9.38 10.52 -23.23
N SER A 535 9.28 11.61 -23.94
CA SER A 535 9.79 11.69 -25.31
C SER A 535 11.33 11.71 -25.40
N GLY A 536 11.85 11.30 -26.54
CA GLY A 536 13.22 11.56 -26.94
C GLY A 536 13.49 13.06 -27.15
N ARG A 537 14.74 13.48 -26.95
CA ARG A 537 15.15 14.91 -27.01
C ARG A 537 14.92 15.58 -28.37
N GLU A 538 14.89 14.80 -29.45
CA GLU A 538 14.78 15.30 -30.81
C GLU A 538 13.43 15.03 -31.48
N ALA A 539 12.49 14.48 -30.69
CA ALA A 539 11.15 14.16 -31.17
C ALA A 539 10.34 15.44 -31.48
N GLN A 540 9.73 15.46 -32.64
CA GLN A 540 8.77 16.50 -33.10
C GLN A 540 7.36 15.92 -33.19
N SER A 541 7.25 14.61 -33.36
CA SER A 541 6.02 13.84 -33.32
C SER A 541 6.30 12.38 -32.95
N HIS A 542 5.22 11.67 -32.63
CA HIS A 542 5.27 10.32 -32.12
C HIS A 542 4.39 9.42 -32.99
N GLU A 543 4.90 8.25 -33.38
CA GLU A 543 4.13 7.20 -34.04
C GLU A 543 3.83 6.08 -33.05
N VAL A 544 2.57 5.98 -32.62
CA VAL A 544 2.13 5.01 -31.60
C VAL A 544 1.56 3.78 -32.26
N TYR A 545 2.12 2.62 -31.96
CA TYR A 545 1.67 1.30 -32.37
C TYR A 545 1.04 0.62 -31.15
N PHE A 546 -0.21 0.13 -31.28
CA PHE A 546 -0.95 -0.43 -30.16
C PHE A 546 -1.78 -1.63 -30.59
N GLY A 547 -1.80 -2.72 -29.80
CA GLY A 547 -2.59 -3.91 -30.08
C GLY A 547 -2.37 -5.05 -29.10
N VAL A 548 -3.03 -6.18 -29.38
CA VAL A 548 -2.95 -7.41 -28.55
C VAL A 548 -1.94 -8.43 -29.10
N ASP A 549 -1.38 -8.20 -30.29
CA ASP A 549 -0.37 -9.05 -30.91
C ASP A 549 1.00 -8.42 -30.79
N ALA A 550 1.84 -8.96 -29.92
CA ALA A 550 3.18 -8.47 -29.66
C ALA A 550 4.05 -8.37 -30.92
N GLN A 551 3.98 -9.38 -31.80
CA GLN A 551 4.79 -9.41 -33.01
C GLN A 551 4.33 -8.34 -34.01
N ALA A 552 3.03 -8.19 -34.20
CA ALA A 552 2.47 -7.19 -35.10
C ALA A 552 2.78 -5.76 -34.65
N VAL A 553 2.78 -5.49 -33.34
CA VAL A 553 3.19 -4.21 -32.74
C VAL A 553 4.70 -3.99 -32.93
N ALA A 554 5.51 -5.00 -32.61
CA ALA A 554 6.97 -4.93 -32.76
C ALA A 554 7.40 -4.71 -34.23
N GLU A 555 6.69 -5.31 -35.20
CA GLU A 555 6.95 -5.15 -36.62
C GLU A 555 6.32 -3.89 -37.25
N GLY A 556 5.54 -3.11 -36.45
CA GLY A 556 4.85 -1.92 -36.93
C GLY A 556 3.77 -2.18 -37.98
N THR A 557 3.16 -3.38 -37.96
CA THR A 557 2.11 -3.78 -38.92
C THR A 557 0.67 -3.52 -38.41
N VAL A 558 0.52 -3.06 -37.16
CA VAL A 558 -0.75 -2.59 -36.60
C VAL A 558 -1.09 -1.17 -37.06
N PRO A 559 -2.35 -0.73 -36.97
CA PRO A 559 -2.70 0.66 -37.19
C PRO A 559 -1.89 1.60 -36.27
N THR A 560 -1.36 2.70 -36.84
CA THR A 560 -0.62 3.71 -36.12
C THR A 560 -1.41 4.98 -35.89
N ALA A 561 -1.14 5.68 -34.78
CA ALA A 561 -1.56 7.05 -34.57
C ALA A 561 -0.32 7.96 -34.58
N THR A 562 -0.29 8.98 -35.44
CA THR A 562 0.74 10.01 -35.42
C THR A 562 0.23 11.22 -34.66
N GLN A 563 0.96 11.67 -33.64
CA GLN A 563 0.56 12.78 -32.80
C GLN A 563 1.75 13.60 -32.29
N ALA A 564 1.48 14.81 -31.82
CA ALA A 564 2.48 15.66 -31.18
C ALA A 564 2.47 15.51 -29.65
N GLU A 565 1.35 15.04 -29.12
CA GLU A 565 1.17 14.85 -27.68
C GLU A 565 1.87 13.55 -27.22
N ARG A 566 2.37 13.52 -26.00
CA ARG A 566 3.05 12.38 -25.37
C ARG A 566 2.09 11.46 -24.63
N SER A 567 0.86 11.40 -25.07
CA SER A 567 -0.17 10.53 -24.53
C SER A 567 -1.04 9.99 -25.65
N TYR A 568 -1.51 8.75 -25.50
CA TYR A 568 -2.44 8.12 -26.42
C TYR A 568 -3.57 7.48 -25.64
N THR A 569 -4.80 7.84 -25.98
CA THR A 569 -6.00 7.23 -25.41
C THR A 569 -6.46 6.08 -26.27
N PRO A 570 -6.35 4.81 -25.85
CA PRO A 570 -6.93 3.68 -26.56
C PRO A 570 -8.44 3.85 -26.73
N ALA A 571 -8.99 3.50 -27.89
CA ALA A 571 -10.44 3.62 -28.15
C ALA A 571 -11.28 2.77 -27.20
N SER A 572 -10.78 1.62 -26.78
CA SER A 572 -11.37 0.74 -25.77
C SER A 572 -10.32 -0.26 -25.30
N LEU A 573 -10.34 -0.56 -24.01
CA LEU A 573 -9.61 -1.67 -23.40
C LEU A 573 -10.58 -2.72 -22.91
N ASN A 574 -10.21 -4.01 -22.96
CA ASN A 574 -10.97 -5.13 -22.48
C ASN A 574 -10.38 -5.67 -21.17
N TYR A 575 -11.20 -6.21 -20.31
CA TYR A 575 -10.77 -6.83 -19.04
C TYR A 575 -9.84 -8.02 -19.27
N GLY A 576 -8.89 -8.22 -18.35
CA GLY A 576 -7.98 -9.35 -18.30
C GLY A 576 -7.15 -9.54 -19.58
N THR A 577 -6.91 -8.48 -20.33
CA THR A 577 -6.28 -8.52 -21.65
C THR A 577 -4.90 -7.91 -21.60
N THR A 578 -3.90 -8.64 -22.10
CA THR A 578 -2.55 -8.09 -22.29
C THR A 578 -2.50 -7.31 -23.60
N TYR A 579 -2.08 -6.07 -23.49
CA TYR A 579 -1.83 -5.17 -24.60
C TYR A 579 -0.33 -4.93 -24.75
N TYR A 580 0.07 -4.69 -26.00
CA TYR A 580 1.44 -4.34 -26.37
C TYR A 580 1.41 -3.00 -27.09
N TRP A 581 2.44 -2.20 -26.86
CA TRP A 581 2.57 -0.91 -27.52
C TRP A 581 4.02 -0.49 -27.69
N ARG A 582 4.26 0.37 -28.69
CA ARG A 582 5.57 0.92 -29.01
C ARG A 582 5.37 2.36 -29.50
N VAL A 583 6.31 3.21 -29.20
CA VAL A 583 6.31 4.60 -29.66
C VAL A 583 7.61 4.88 -30.40
N ASP A 584 7.50 5.17 -31.69
CA ASP A 584 8.63 5.61 -32.50
C ASP A 584 8.69 7.14 -32.49
N GLU A 585 9.86 7.67 -32.19
CA GLU A 585 10.11 9.11 -32.11
C GLU A 585 10.55 9.64 -33.47
N VAL A 586 9.80 10.60 -34.00
CA VAL A 586 10.05 11.19 -35.32
C VAL A 586 10.62 12.59 -35.18
N GLY A 587 11.82 12.82 -35.67
CA GLY A 587 12.53 14.11 -35.66
C GLY A 587 13.21 14.44 -36.99
N ASP A 588 13.92 15.57 -37.06
CA ASP A 588 14.60 16.03 -38.27
C ASP A 588 15.69 15.05 -38.78
N ALA A 589 16.30 14.30 -37.85
CA ALA A 589 17.34 13.32 -38.16
C ALA A 589 16.78 11.97 -38.65
N GLY A 590 15.47 11.74 -38.55
CA GLY A 590 14.79 10.50 -38.90
C GLY A 590 13.91 9.97 -37.77
N THR A 591 13.56 8.70 -37.90
CA THR A 591 12.72 8.00 -36.90
C THR A 591 13.59 7.12 -35.99
N TYR A 592 13.39 7.24 -34.68
CA TYR A 592 14.01 6.39 -33.67
C TYR A 592 12.97 5.39 -33.18
N GLU A 593 13.15 4.13 -33.57
CA GLU A 593 12.24 3.04 -33.21
C GLU A 593 12.26 2.79 -31.71
N GLY A 594 11.06 2.75 -31.09
CA GLY A 594 10.88 2.55 -29.65
C GLY A 594 11.04 1.12 -29.19
N GLU A 595 11.09 0.92 -27.87
CA GLU A 595 11.05 -0.39 -27.25
C GLU A 595 9.60 -0.90 -27.22
N LEU A 596 9.42 -2.23 -27.27
CA LEU A 596 8.12 -2.86 -27.13
C LEU A 596 7.78 -2.95 -25.65
N TRP A 597 6.67 -2.35 -25.24
CA TRP A 597 6.14 -2.40 -23.89
C TRP A 597 4.83 -3.18 -23.84
N SER A 598 4.45 -3.61 -22.64
CA SER A 598 3.23 -4.37 -22.40
C SER A 598 2.55 -3.97 -21.08
N PHE A 599 1.26 -4.21 -21.00
CA PHE A 599 0.52 -4.18 -19.74
C PHE A 599 -0.70 -5.11 -19.83
N THR A 600 -1.20 -5.54 -18.67
CA THR A 600 -2.41 -6.35 -18.57
C THR A 600 -3.46 -5.57 -17.80
N THR A 601 -4.65 -5.46 -18.36
CA THR A 601 -5.78 -4.76 -17.72
C THR A 601 -6.34 -5.57 -16.55
N GLN A 602 -6.97 -4.86 -15.61
CA GLN A 602 -7.69 -5.45 -14.49
C GLN A 602 -8.75 -6.46 -14.96
N GLU A 603 -9.01 -7.47 -14.16
CA GLU A 603 -10.05 -8.47 -14.45
C GLU A 603 -11.45 -7.95 -14.14
N TYR A 604 -11.58 -7.03 -13.18
CA TYR A 604 -12.84 -6.49 -12.69
C TYR A 604 -12.77 -4.99 -12.48
N THR A 605 -13.94 -4.34 -12.57
CA THR A 605 -14.17 -2.99 -12.06
C THR A 605 -15.23 -3.04 -10.99
N VAL A 606 -14.93 -2.55 -9.80
CA VAL A 606 -15.90 -2.39 -8.70
C VAL A 606 -16.89 -1.30 -9.10
N ILE A 607 -18.18 -1.59 -9.04
CA ILE A 607 -19.28 -0.64 -9.29
C ILE A 607 -19.94 -0.20 -7.98
N GLU A 608 -19.72 -0.95 -6.89
CA GLU A 608 -20.15 -0.62 -5.53
C GLU A 608 -19.21 -1.30 -4.54
N ASP A 609 -18.50 -0.50 -3.74
CA ASP A 609 -17.58 -0.93 -2.70
C ASP A 609 -18.09 -0.62 -1.29
N PHE A 610 -19.28 0.01 -1.19
CA PHE A 610 -19.93 0.46 0.02
C PHE A 610 -19.16 1.51 0.82
N GLU A 611 -17.95 1.94 0.41
CA GLU A 611 -17.08 2.84 1.16
C GLU A 611 -17.57 4.30 1.16
N SER A 612 -18.41 4.67 0.20
CA SER A 612 -18.93 6.03 0.08
C SER A 612 -20.04 6.37 1.08
N TYR A 613 -20.62 5.38 1.76
CA TYR A 613 -21.74 5.60 2.67
C TYR A 613 -21.29 6.10 4.03
N ASP A 614 -22.09 6.99 4.61
CA ASP A 614 -21.90 7.53 5.96
C ASP A 614 -23.16 7.36 6.83
N ASP A 615 -23.06 7.77 8.08
CA ASP A 615 -24.17 7.68 9.04
C ASP A 615 -25.01 8.98 9.08
N LYS A 616 -24.89 9.89 8.07
CA LYS A 616 -25.53 11.21 8.09
C LYS A 616 -26.32 11.50 6.78
N ASP A 617 -25.60 11.91 5.74
CA ASP A 617 -26.19 12.50 4.52
C ASP A 617 -26.16 11.55 3.32
N ASN A 618 -25.33 10.49 3.35
CA ASN A 618 -25.23 9.46 2.33
C ASN A 618 -25.36 8.06 2.95
N ARG A 619 -26.56 7.76 3.46
CA ARG A 619 -26.80 6.50 4.18
C ARG A 619 -27.02 5.36 3.20
N ILE A 620 -26.54 4.16 3.54
CA ILE A 620 -26.58 2.98 2.68
C ILE A 620 -28.00 2.65 2.18
N PHE A 621 -29.02 2.83 3.01
CA PHE A 621 -30.43 2.57 2.64
C PHE A 621 -31.08 3.70 1.83
N ASP A 622 -30.44 4.84 1.63
CA ASP A 622 -30.88 5.87 0.68
C ASP A 622 -30.59 5.45 -0.76
N THR A 623 -29.60 4.60 -0.98
CA THR A 623 -29.23 4.02 -2.28
C THR A 623 -29.79 2.60 -2.46
N TRP A 624 -29.57 1.74 -1.47
CA TRP A 624 -30.05 0.36 -1.46
C TRP A 624 -31.40 0.27 -0.75
N ILE A 625 -32.45 0.48 -1.52
CA ILE A 625 -33.84 0.52 -1.02
C ILE A 625 -34.27 -0.82 -0.44
N ASP A 626 -34.74 -0.82 0.77
CA ASP A 626 -35.15 -1.99 1.54
C ASP A 626 -36.68 -2.15 1.69
N GLY A 627 -37.08 -3.11 2.50
CA GLY A 627 -38.47 -3.48 2.74
C GLY A 627 -39.36 -2.38 3.31
N TRP A 628 -38.81 -1.36 3.96
CA TRP A 628 -39.56 -0.19 4.41
C TRP A 628 -40.16 0.59 3.23
N THR A 629 -39.48 0.58 2.11
CA THR A 629 -39.87 1.32 0.90
C THR A 629 -40.39 0.40 -0.19
N ASN A 630 -39.70 -0.71 -0.49
CA ASN A 630 -40.09 -1.65 -1.57
C ASN A 630 -41.11 -2.72 -1.17
N GLY A 631 -41.52 -2.74 0.13
CA GLY A 631 -42.56 -3.61 0.66
C GLY A 631 -42.15 -5.09 0.82
N THR A 632 -40.86 -5.40 0.73
CA THR A 632 -40.30 -6.74 1.00
C THR A 632 -40.01 -6.95 2.50
N ARG A 633 -39.26 -7.98 2.85
CA ARG A 633 -38.95 -8.31 4.24
C ARG A 633 -37.49 -8.06 4.61
N SER A 634 -36.85 -7.13 3.94
CA SER A 634 -35.46 -6.73 4.16
C SER A 634 -35.34 -5.51 5.07
N VAL A 635 -34.20 -5.39 5.76
CA VAL A 635 -33.66 -4.16 6.32
C VAL A 635 -32.21 -4.05 5.87
N VAL A 636 -31.89 -2.95 5.20
CA VAL A 636 -30.51 -2.63 4.80
C VAL A 636 -29.89 -1.77 5.90
N GLY A 637 -28.70 -2.15 6.35
CA GLY A 637 -28.03 -1.48 7.46
C GLY A 637 -28.47 -1.97 8.84
N TYR A 638 -27.87 -1.37 9.85
CA TYR A 638 -28.22 -1.58 11.26
C TYR A 638 -29.15 -0.49 11.76
N GLU A 639 -29.87 -0.77 12.86
CA GLU A 639 -30.55 0.28 13.60
C GLU A 639 -29.53 1.16 14.33
N GLU A 640 -29.58 2.46 14.12
CA GLU A 640 -28.66 3.46 14.70
C GLU A 640 -28.49 3.31 16.22
N SER A 641 -29.57 2.96 16.93
CA SER A 641 -29.57 2.79 18.38
C SER A 641 -28.79 1.56 18.88
N ALA A 642 -28.51 0.58 18.02
CA ALA A 642 -27.94 -0.70 18.42
C ALA A 642 -26.44 -0.81 18.16
N GLN A 643 -25.95 -0.26 17.03
CA GLN A 643 -24.57 -0.42 16.58
C GLN A 643 -23.82 0.91 16.42
N GLY A 644 -24.51 2.05 16.43
CA GLY A 644 -23.90 3.36 16.24
C GLY A 644 -23.49 3.69 14.81
N THR A 645 -23.65 2.75 13.88
CA THR A 645 -23.39 2.90 12.43
C THR A 645 -24.45 2.17 11.62
N PHE A 646 -24.73 2.62 10.41
CA PHE A 646 -25.63 1.89 9.50
C PHE A 646 -24.90 0.80 8.73
N GLY A 647 -23.65 1.02 8.29
CA GLY A 647 -22.80 0.01 7.65
C GLY A 647 -22.14 -0.94 8.66
N GLU A 648 -21.76 -2.13 8.22
CA GLU A 648 -20.94 -3.08 8.99
C GLU A 648 -19.46 -2.72 8.84
N ARG A 649 -18.74 -2.53 9.94
CA ARG A 649 -17.33 -2.09 9.97
C ARG A 649 -16.35 -3.13 10.53
N THR A 650 -16.85 -4.32 10.92
CA THR A 650 -16.00 -5.38 11.48
C THR A 650 -16.01 -6.64 10.63
N ILE A 651 -17.12 -6.88 9.90
CA ILE A 651 -17.29 -7.99 8.97
C ILE A 651 -17.21 -7.41 7.55
N VAL A 652 -15.99 -7.17 7.07
CA VAL A 652 -15.69 -6.51 5.81
C VAL A 652 -14.87 -7.47 4.95
N TYR A 653 -15.09 -7.50 3.63
CA TYR A 653 -14.25 -8.23 2.69
C TYR A 653 -13.04 -7.39 2.29
N ASN A 654 -13.28 -6.17 1.88
CA ASN A 654 -12.27 -5.20 1.47
C ASN A 654 -12.65 -3.81 1.98
N GLY A 655 -11.68 -2.90 2.11
CA GLY A 655 -11.94 -1.56 2.62
C GLY A 655 -12.29 -1.50 4.11
N SER A 656 -13.28 -0.69 4.48
CA SER A 656 -13.62 -0.34 5.85
C SER A 656 -15.07 -0.64 6.24
N GLN A 657 -15.96 -0.94 5.28
CA GLN A 657 -17.35 -1.31 5.58
C GLN A 657 -17.98 -2.18 4.51
N SER A 658 -19.01 -2.94 4.89
CA SER A 658 -19.84 -3.77 4.02
C SER A 658 -21.33 -3.51 4.26
N MET A 659 -22.19 -3.97 3.36
CA MET A 659 -23.65 -3.85 3.50
C MET A 659 -24.24 -4.99 4.34
N PRO A 660 -24.77 -4.76 5.55
CA PRO A 660 -25.59 -5.73 6.25
C PRO A 660 -27.01 -5.75 5.65
N LEU A 661 -27.45 -6.90 5.15
CA LEU A 661 -28.79 -7.16 4.66
C LEU A 661 -29.51 -8.12 5.61
N GLN A 662 -30.39 -7.59 6.46
CA GLN A 662 -31.23 -8.37 7.34
C GLN A 662 -32.48 -8.84 6.61
N TYR A 663 -32.95 -10.05 6.93
CA TYR A 663 -34.18 -10.62 6.35
C TYR A 663 -35.02 -11.32 7.40
N ASP A 664 -36.36 -11.23 7.24
CA ASP A 664 -37.35 -11.98 8.01
C ASP A 664 -38.46 -12.47 7.10
N ASN A 665 -38.27 -13.65 6.52
CA ASN A 665 -39.18 -14.26 5.54
C ASN A 665 -40.30 -15.09 6.20
N ALA A 666 -40.53 -14.99 7.49
CA ALA A 666 -41.56 -15.71 8.20
C ALA A 666 -42.98 -15.23 7.85
N THR A 667 -43.11 -14.01 7.34
CA THR A 667 -44.39 -13.40 6.97
C THR A 667 -44.39 -12.90 5.52
N SER A 668 -45.60 -12.71 4.93
CA SER A 668 -45.75 -12.22 3.54
C SER A 668 -44.98 -10.88 3.35
N PRO A 669 -44.30 -10.71 2.20
CA PRO A 669 -44.31 -11.53 0.96
C PRO A 669 -43.40 -12.76 0.96
N TYR A 670 -42.76 -13.15 2.08
CA TYR A 670 -41.91 -14.32 2.26
C TYR A 670 -40.58 -14.28 1.47
N TYR A 671 -40.12 -13.08 1.13
CA TYR A 671 -38.80 -12.81 0.57
C TYR A 671 -38.35 -11.39 0.95
N ALA A 672 -37.08 -11.16 0.93
CA ALA A 672 -36.40 -9.90 1.29
C ALA A 672 -35.53 -9.44 0.09
N GLU A 673 -35.55 -8.15 -0.23
CA GLU A 673 -34.73 -7.56 -1.31
C GLU A 673 -34.14 -6.24 -0.89
N ALA A 674 -32.86 -6.04 -1.20
CA ALA A 674 -32.22 -4.73 -1.33
C ALA A 674 -32.21 -4.36 -2.82
N GLU A 675 -32.73 -3.19 -3.17
CA GLU A 675 -32.88 -2.74 -4.54
C GLU A 675 -32.09 -1.45 -4.80
N TRP A 676 -31.26 -1.45 -5.81
CA TRP A 676 -30.54 -0.27 -6.29
C TRP A 676 -31.04 0.12 -7.69
N GLU A 677 -31.66 1.30 -7.78
CA GLU A 677 -32.06 1.90 -9.05
C GLU A 677 -30.99 2.90 -9.50
N PHE A 678 -30.32 2.62 -10.60
CA PHE A 678 -29.31 3.51 -11.16
C PHE A 678 -29.93 4.79 -11.70
N ALA A 679 -29.38 5.96 -11.36
CA ALA A 679 -29.86 7.26 -11.82
C ALA A 679 -29.92 7.36 -13.36
N THR A 680 -28.96 6.72 -14.03
CA THR A 680 -28.91 6.54 -15.49
C THR A 680 -28.66 5.07 -15.82
N ALA A 681 -29.23 4.58 -16.94
CA ALA A 681 -29.00 3.21 -17.37
C ALA A 681 -27.50 2.94 -17.61
N GLN A 682 -27.00 1.86 -17.03
CA GLN A 682 -25.58 1.47 -17.02
C GLN A 682 -25.29 0.49 -18.16
N ASN A 683 -24.11 0.63 -18.76
CA ASN A 683 -23.61 -0.33 -19.74
C ASN A 683 -22.66 -1.34 -19.09
N TRP A 684 -23.18 -2.50 -18.75
CA TRP A 684 -22.40 -3.56 -18.10
C TRP A 684 -21.59 -4.41 -19.10
N THR A 685 -21.77 -4.20 -20.41
CA THR A 685 -20.99 -4.92 -21.44
C THR A 685 -19.73 -4.18 -21.88
N ALA A 686 -19.48 -3.00 -21.31
CA ALA A 686 -18.28 -2.23 -21.60
C ALA A 686 -17.01 -3.03 -21.23
N GLY A 687 -15.93 -2.83 -21.98
CA GLY A 687 -14.67 -3.52 -21.73
C GLY A 687 -14.72 -5.05 -21.93
N GLY A 688 -15.76 -5.56 -22.60
CA GLY A 688 -15.91 -7.00 -22.79
C GLY A 688 -16.20 -7.75 -21.48
N ALA A 689 -16.87 -7.10 -20.51
CA ALA A 689 -17.30 -7.77 -19.29
C ALA A 689 -18.26 -8.93 -19.61
N GLU A 690 -18.09 -10.04 -18.92
CA GLU A 690 -18.83 -11.31 -19.13
C GLU A 690 -19.54 -11.79 -17.87
N ALA A 691 -19.28 -11.16 -16.71
CA ALA A 691 -19.85 -11.55 -15.43
C ALA A 691 -20.09 -10.35 -14.50
N LEU A 692 -21.09 -10.53 -13.62
CA LEU A 692 -21.26 -9.77 -12.38
C LEU A 692 -20.70 -10.61 -11.23
N VAL A 693 -19.91 -10.01 -10.37
CA VAL A 693 -19.29 -10.67 -9.21
C VAL A 693 -19.53 -9.82 -7.96
N PHE A 694 -19.79 -10.45 -6.85
CA PHE A 694 -19.82 -9.83 -5.54
C PHE A 694 -19.54 -10.84 -4.44
N TYR A 695 -19.19 -10.35 -3.28
CA TYR A 695 -18.82 -11.18 -2.15
C TYR A 695 -19.94 -11.23 -1.14
N LEU A 696 -20.20 -12.44 -0.64
CA LEU A 696 -21.24 -12.73 0.32
C LEU A 696 -20.67 -13.43 1.55
N ARG A 697 -21.19 -13.09 2.71
CA ARG A 697 -20.93 -13.78 3.96
C ARG A 697 -22.21 -13.84 4.77
N GLY A 698 -22.54 -15.03 5.28
CA GLY A 698 -23.67 -15.24 6.17
C GLY A 698 -23.23 -15.44 7.63
N ASN A 699 -24.21 -15.80 8.47
CA ASN A 699 -24.01 -16.24 9.83
C ASN A 699 -24.33 -17.73 9.96
N ALA A 700 -23.34 -18.54 10.34
CA ALA A 700 -23.53 -19.96 10.48
C ALA A 700 -24.69 -20.30 11.45
N PRO A 701 -25.55 -21.26 11.11
CA PRO A 701 -26.61 -21.76 11.97
C PRO A 701 -26.04 -22.59 13.14
N GLY A 702 -26.88 -22.96 14.07
CA GLY A 702 -26.49 -23.94 15.07
C GLY A 702 -26.05 -25.27 14.49
N PHE A 703 -26.73 -25.72 13.44
CA PHE A 703 -26.37 -26.90 12.63
C PHE A 703 -27.12 -26.87 11.29
N MET A 704 -26.40 -27.13 10.22
CA MET A 704 -26.93 -27.38 8.90
C MET A 704 -26.08 -28.45 8.22
N GLN A 705 -26.73 -29.42 7.57
CA GLN A 705 -26.08 -30.33 6.63
C GLN A 705 -26.59 -30.01 5.22
N THR A 706 -25.70 -29.66 4.33
CA THR A 706 -25.99 -29.37 2.92
C THR A 706 -26.31 -30.65 2.14
N SER A 707 -26.89 -30.52 0.96
CA SER A 707 -27.24 -31.63 0.09
C SER A 707 -26.03 -32.46 -0.39
N ASP A 708 -24.82 -31.83 -0.46
CA ASP A 708 -23.57 -32.49 -0.77
C ASP A 708 -22.85 -33.08 0.49
N GLY A 709 -23.47 -32.94 1.66
CA GLY A 709 -23.00 -33.53 2.89
C GLY A 709 -22.04 -32.69 3.73
N GLN A 710 -21.76 -31.45 3.37
CA GLN A 710 -21.01 -30.53 4.23
C GLN A 710 -21.82 -30.20 5.50
N ILE A 711 -21.15 -29.87 6.58
CA ILE A 711 -21.79 -29.42 7.83
C ILE A 711 -21.26 -28.03 8.18
N ILE A 712 -22.21 -27.12 8.43
CA ILE A 712 -21.97 -25.76 8.89
C ILE A 712 -22.56 -25.64 10.28
N MET A 713 -21.77 -25.15 11.25
CA MET A 713 -22.24 -24.96 12.60
C MET A 713 -21.53 -23.81 13.31
N ASN A 714 -22.22 -23.12 14.19
CA ASN A 714 -21.67 -22.14 15.10
C ASN A 714 -21.62 -22.68 16.54
N ALA A 715 -20.81 -22.05 17.38
CA ALA A 715 -20.78 -22.33 18.80
C ALA A 715 -20.22 -21.17 19.61
N LYS A 716 -20.57 -21.16 20.90
CA LYS A 716 -20.01 -20.26 21.90
C LYS A 716 -19.71 -21.05 23.19
N GLY A 717 -18.72 -20.61 23.97
CA GLY A 717 -18.37 -21.23 25.22
C GLY A 717 -16.96 -20.87 25.66
N THR A 718 -16.71 -20.96 26.96
CA THR A 718 -15.40 -20.69 27.55
C THR A 718 -14.33 -21.66 27.06
N ASP A 719 -14.64 -22.96 27.04
CA ASP A 719 -13.75 -24.00 26.51
C ASP A 719 -14.38 -25.41 26.55
N ILE A 720 -13.71 -26.38 25.88
CA ILE A 720 -13.77 -27.83 26.17
C ILE A 720 -12.50 -28.14 26.95
N TRP A 721 -12.51 -27.87 28.25
CA TRP A 721 -11.34 -27.96 29.12
C TRP A 721 -11.72 -28.12 30.59
N ASP A 722 -10.78 -28.03 31.52
CA ASP A 722 -10.94 -28.16 32.95
C ASP A 722 -11.87 -29.31 33.36
N THR A 723 -12.81 -29.07 34.30
CA THR A 723 -13.71 -30.08 34.84
C THR A 723 -15.09 -30.11 34.18
N ALA A 724 -15.40 -29.10 33.33
CA ALA A 724 -16.70 -28.96 32.65
C ALA A 724 -16.51 -28.20 31.29
N ASP A 725 -17.26 -28.65 30.29
CA ASP A 725 -17.19 -28.14 28.93
C ASP A 725 -18.32 -27.18 28.60
N GLU A 726 -18.02 -26.18 27.77
CA GLU A 726 -19.01 -25.26 27.16
C GLU A 726 -18.84 -25.25 25.65
N PHE A 727 -19.78 -25.88 24.90
CA PHE A 727 -19.66 -26.02 23.46
C PHE A 727 -20.95 -26.51 22.79
N ARG A 728 -21.01 -26.50 21.48
CA ARG A 728 -22.05 -27.18 20.69
C ARG A 728 -21.55 -28.52 20.22
N TYR A 729 -22.37 -29.58 20.42
CA TYR A 729 -22.11 -30.95 19.99
C TYR A 729 -23.18 -31.43 19.00
N VAL A 730 -22.73 -31.83 17.83
CA VAL A 730 -23.58 -32.43 16.79
C VAL A 730 -23.18 -33.89 16.65
N TYR A 731 -24.08 -34.83 17.00
CA TYR A 731 -23.70 -36.20 17.25
C TYR A 731 -24.72 -37.24 16.81
N LYS A 732 -24.24 -38.49 16.73
CA LYS A 732 -25.01 -39.76 16.62
C LYS A 732 -24.64 -40.71 17.74
N ASN A 733 -25.37 -41.81 17.85
CA ASN A 733 -25.03 -42.85 18.80
C ASN A 733 -24.01 -43.86 18.24
N LEU A 734 -23.01 -44.26 19.00
CA LEU A 734 -22.06 -45.28 18.66
C LEU A 734 -22.16 -46.41 19.71
N ASN A 735 -22.28 -47.65 19.27
CA ASN A 735 -22.18 -48.80 20.14
C ASN A 735 -20.89 -49.61 19.88
N GLY A 736 -19.99 -49.65 20.86
CA GLY A 736 -18.70 -50.34 20.81
C GLY A 736 -17.61 -49.53 20.08
N ASN A 737 -16.89 -50.18 19.15
CA ASN A 737 -15.78 -49.60 18.41
C ASN A 737 -16.27 -48.75 17.25
N GLY A 738 -15.53 -47.69 16.94
CA GLY A 738 -15.86 -46.85 15.79
C GLY A 738 -14.81 -45.80 15.52
N THR A 739 -14.89 -45.22 14.33
CA THR A 739 -14.01 -44.13 13.87
C THR A 739 -14.84 -43.00 13.32
N ILE A 740 -14.43 -41.78 13.58
CA ILE A 740 -14.94 -40.58 12.92
C ILE A 740 -13.79 -39.83 12.24
N VAL A 741 -14.00 -39.42 11.01
CA VAL A 741 -13.08 -38.63 10.20
C VAL A 741 -13.84 -37.42 9.69
N ALA A 742 -13.23 -36.24 9.75
CA ALA A 742 -13.74 -35.02 9.13
C ALA A 742 -12.59 -34.15 8.62
N ARG A 743 -12.84 -33.43 7.55
CA ARG A 743 -12.03 -32.29 7.17
C ARG A 743 -12.65 -31.04 7.78
N VAL A 744 -11.89 -30.29 8.56
CA VAL A 744 -12.26 -28.94 9.01
C VAL A 744 -11.85 -27.99 7.88
N ASP A 745 -12.84 -27.50 7.14
CA ASP A 745 -12.61 -26.66 5.95
C ASP A 745 -12.29 -25.22 6.34
N THR A 746 -13.06 -24.67 7.28
CA THR A 746 -12.87 -23.31 7.82
C THR A 746 -13.18 -23.29 9.31
N GLN A 747 -12.57 -22.33 10.01
CA GLN A 747 -12.88 -22.01 11.39
C GLN A 747 -12.72 -20.49 11.59
N VAL A 748 -13.77 -19.82 12.02
CA VAL A 748 -13.74 -18.39 12.35
C VAL A 748 -12.96 -18.19 13.63
N ARG A 749 -11.94 -17.34 13.60
CA ARG A 749 -11.10 -17.05 14.76
C ARG A 749 -11.83 -16.15 15.75
N SER A 750 -12.35 -16.72 16.84
CA SER A 750 -12.85 -16.01 18.02
C SER A 750 -11.77 -15.88 19.11
N ASP A 751 -10.87 -16.84 19.15
CA ASP A 751 -9.71 -16.94 20.04
C ASP A 751 -8.68 -17.91 19.43
N GLY A 752 -7.40 -17.82 19.80
CA GLY A 752 -6.36 -18.72 19.33
C GLY A 752 -6.58 -20.19 19.68
N TRP A 753 -7.31 -20.47 20.76
CA TRP A 753 -7.68 -21.82 21.23
C TRP A 753 -9.13 -22.20 20.93
N ALA A 754 -9.85 -21.44 20.13
CA ALA A 754 -11.14 -21.90 19.62
C ALA A 754 -10.97 -23.28 18.99
N LYS A 755 -11.95 -24.16 19.13
CA LYS A 755 -11.83 -25.58 18.72
C LYS A 755 -12.92 -25.96 17.75
N ALA A 756 -12.53 -26.66 16.67
CA ALA A 756 -13.45 -27.33 15.75
C ALA A 756 -12.90 -28.72 15.43
N GLY A 757 -13.68 -29.78 15.65
CA GLY A 757 -13.16 -31.13 15.46
C GLY A 757 -14.14 -32.26 15.74
N VAL A 758 -13.59 -33.46 15.93
CA VAL A 758 -14.33 -34.72 16.11
C VAL A 758 -14.17 -35.23 17.53
N MET A 759 -15.28 -35.67 18.11
CA MET A 759 -15.35 -36.09 19.51
C MET A 759 -16.10 -37.43 19.68
N ILE A 760 -15.64 -38.25 20.60
CA ILE A 760 -16.36 -39.39 21.17
C ILE A 760 -16.48 -39.13 22.67
N ARG A 761 -17.73 -39.11 23.21
CA ARG A 761 -17.99 -38.85 24.62
C ARG A 761 -19.06 -39.75 25.20
N GLU A 762 -18.99 -40.03 26.53
CA GLU A 762 -19.86 -41.00 27.20
C GLU A 762 -21.29 -40.49 27.36
N SER A 763 -21.48 -39.17 27.60
CA SER A 763 -22.78 -38.55 27.82
C SER A 763 -22.79 -37.04 27.50
N LEU A 764 -23.97 -36.43 27.57
CA LEU A 764 -24.13 -34.97 27.38
C LEU A 764 -23.81 -34.13 28.61
N HIS A 765 -23.43 -34.77 29.74
CA HIS A 765 -23.05 -34.03 30.95
C HIS A 765 -21.76 -33.19 30.68
N PRO A 766 -21.70 -31.90 31.07
CA PRO A 766 -20.53 -31.04 30.79
C PRO A 766 -19.20 -31.65 31.26
N GLY A 767 -19.13 -32.31 32.41
CA GLY A 767 -17.94 -32.99 32.89
C GLY A 767 -17.73 -34.40 32.37
N SER A 768 -18.42 -34.87 31.31
CA SER A 768 -18.37 -36.22 30.77
C SER A 768 -16.98 -36.62 30.32
N LYS A 769 -16.66 -37.93 30.47
CA LYS A 769 -15.49 -38.55 29.80
C LYS A 769 -15.59 -38.33 28.28
N HIS A 770 -14.47 -38.00 27.67
CA HIS A 770 -14.39 -37.87 26.21
C HIS A 770 -12.95 -37.94 25.67
N ALA A 771 -12.87 -38.11 24.34
CA ALA A 771 -11.69 -37.91 23.54
C ALA A 771 -12.07 -36.96 22.41
N LEU A 772 -11.26 -35.92 22.14
CA LEU A 772 -11.47 -34.87 21.14
C LEU A 772 -10.21 -34.71 20.29
N VAL A 773 -10.35 -34.71 18.96
CA VAL A 773 -9.32 -34.24 18.03
C VAL A 773 -9.86 -33.01 17.34
N CYS A 774 -9.17 -31.88 17.45
CA CYS A 774 -9.64 -30.61 16.92
C CYS A 774 -8.54 -29.83 16.22
N MET A 775 -8.94 -28.92 15.36
CA MET A 775 -8.16 -27.80 14.85
C MET A 775 -8.37 -26.59 15.77
N THR A 776 -7.34 -25.75 15.85
CA THR A 776 -7.37 -24.45 16.52
C THR A 776 -6.78 -23.38 15.59
N PRO A 777 -7.21 -22.13 15.66
CA PRO A 777 -6.70 -21.09 14.74
C PRO A 777 -5.20 -20.84 14.85
N ASP A 778 -4.64 -20.78 16.06
CA ASP A 778 -3.24 -20.35 16.26
C ASP A 778 -2.28 -21.53 16.60
N TYR A 779 -2.81 -22.67 17.07
CA TYR A 779 -1.97 -23.76 17.61
C TYR A 779 -2.11 -25.06 16.82
N GLY A 780 -2.78 -25.06 15.65
CA GLY A 780 -2.93 -26.21 14.80
C GLY A 780 -3.84 -27.29 15.39
N HIS A 781 -3.50 -28.57 15.16
CA HIS A 781 -4.29 -29.66 15.65
C HIS A 781 -3.95 -30.04 17.11
N SER A 782 -4.95 -30.53 17.85
CA SER A 782 -4.80 -30.95 19.23
C SER A 782 -5.60 -32.23 19.50
N PHE A 783 -5.02 -33.18 20.25
CA PHE A 783 -5.72 -34.32 20.81
C PHE A 783 -5.91 -34.11 22.31
N GLN A 784 -7.15 -34.07 22.77
CA GLN A 784 -7.54 -33.76 24.15
C GLN A 784 -8.38 -34.92 24.74
N GLN A 785 -8.26 -35.15 26.03
CA GLN A 785 -8.99 -36.22 26.74
C GLN A 785 -9.45 -35.81 28.14
N ARG A 786 -10.60 -36.37 28.56
CA ARG A 786 -11.04 -36.42 29.95
C ARG A 786 -11.31 -37.87 30.31
N PRO A 787 -10.39 -38.55 31.03
CA PRO A 787 -10.51 -39.98 31.30
C PRO A 787 -11.55 -40.36 32.34
N GLU A 788 -11.90 -39.43 33.22
CA GLU A 788 -12.91 -39.62 34.28
C GLU A 788 -13.85 -38.40 34.37
N THR A 789 -15.09 -38.63 34.70
CA THR A 789 -16.12 -37.56 34.81
C THR A 789 -15.72 -36.54 35.87
N GLY A 790 -15.71 -35.24 35.48
CA GLY A 790 -15.39 -34.14 36.40
C GLY A 790 -13.90 -33.91 36.65
N ASN A 791 -13.01 -34.71 36.04
CA ASN A 791 -11.57 -34.48 36.12
C ASN A 791 -11.10 -33.40 35.13
N VAL A 792 -9.94 -32.82 35.43
CA VAL A 792 -9.24 -31.90 34.54
C VAL A 792 -8.79 -32.64 33.28
N MET A 793 -8.79 -31.91 32.14
CA MET A 793 -8.35 -32.38 30.85
C MET A 793 -6.84 -32.60 30.78
N ASP A 794 -6.42 -33.48 29.88
CA ASP A 794 -5.03 -33.62 29.44
C ASP A 794 -4.97 -33.62 27.90
N HIS A 795 -3.85 -33.24 27.31
CA HIS A 795 -3.71 -33.07 25.87
C HIS A 795 -2.33 -33.46 25.31
N ALA A 796 -2.34 -33.90 24.04
CA ALA A 796 -1.19 -33.93 23.14
C ALA A 796 -1.48 -33.02 21.96
N SER A 797 -0.60 -32.07 21.69
CA SER A 797 -0.72 -31.14 20.58
C SER A 797 0.60 -30.95 19.87
N GLN A 798 0.53 -30.67 18.57
CA GLN A 798 1.64 -30.06 17.85
C GLN A 798 1.37 -28.55 17.74
N VAL A 799 2.11 -27.80 18.54
CA VAL A 799 2.05 -26.33 18.48
C VAL A 799 2.84 -25.88 17.25
N SER A 800 2.22 -25.07 16.42
CA SER A 800 2.88 -24.43 15.28
C SER A 800 3.97 -23.49 15.77
N VAL A 801 5.18 -23.65 15.25
CA VAL A 801 6.19 -22.58 15.31
C VAL A 801 5.73 -21.47 14.35
N ALA A 802 5.85 -20.22 14.73
CA ALA A 802 5.40 -19.07 13.93
C ALA A 802 5.81 -19.19 12.44
N GLY A 803 4.85 -19.16 11.54
CA GLY A 803 5.05 -19.29 10.09
C GLY A 803 5.07 -20.71 9.52
N THR A 804 4.96 -21.76 10.34
CA THR A 804 4.96 -23.16 9.89
C THR A 804 3.78 -23.98 10.44
N GLY A 805 2.71 -23.32 10.91
CA GLY A 805 1.61 -23.96 11.58
C GLY A 805 0.67 -24.75 10.68
N VAL A 806 0.08 -25.79 11.24
CA VAL A 806 -1.01 -26.52 10.59
C VAL A 806 -2.28 -25.68 10.75
N VAL A 807 -2.85 -25.25 9.62
CA VAL A 807 -4.05 -24.42 9.54
C VAL A 807 -5.16 -25.18 8.79
N THR A 808 -6.39 -24.69 8.89
CA THR A 808 -7.49 -25.15 8.04
C THR A 808 -7.28 -24.69 6.58
N PRO A 809 -7.69 -25.49 5.58
CA PRO A 809 -8.38 -26.78 5.71
C PRO A 809 -7.47 -27.94 6.13
N HIS A 810 -7.92 -28.76 7.10
CA HIS A 810 -7.14 -29.88 7.60
C HIS A 810 -8.02 -31.04 8.06
N TRP A 811 -7.52 -32.26 7.97
CA TRP A 811 -8.24 -33.46 8.32
C TRP A 811 -7.91 -33.93 9.74
N VAL A 812 -8.94 -34.37 10.47
CA VAL A 812 -8.84 -34.93 11.82
C VAL A 812 -9.56 -36.28 11.88
N LYS A 813 -8.98 -37.23 12.62
CA LYS A 813 -9.54 -38.56 12.78
C LYS A 813 -9.39 -39.06 14.22
N LEU A 814 -10.48 -39.60 14.76
CA LEU A 814 -10.54 -40.21 16.07
C LEU A 814 -11.08 -41.62 16.00
N THR A 815 -10.36 -42.62 16.54
CA THR A 815 -10.74 -44.04 16.56
C THR A 815 -10.83 -44.54 17.97
N ARG A 816 -11.94 -45.24 18.27
CA ARG A 816 -12.13 -46.02 19.51
C ARG A 816 -11.98 -47.53 19.22
N THR A 817 -11.13 -48.22 20.01
CA THR A 817 -11.00 -49.69 20.00
C THR A 817 -11.03 -50.18 21.46
N GLY A 818 -12.21 -50.61 21.92
CA GLY A 818 -12.45 -50.92 23.34
C GLY A 818 -12.35 -49.63 24.19
N SER A 819 -11.38 -49.63 25.10
CA SER A 819 -11.06 -48.43 25.91
C SER A 819 -9.90 -47.63 25.35
N ILE A 820 -9.30 -48.03 24.24
CA ILE A 820 -8.17 -47.31 23.62
C ILE A 820 -8.68 -46.33 22.58
N PHE A 821 -8.19 -45.09 22.66
CA PHE A 821 -8.48 -44.02 21.70
C PHE A 821 -7.19 -43.62 20.96
N THR A 822 -7.25 -43.55 19.63
CA THR A 822 -6.17 -43.08 18.77
C THR A 822 -6.64 -41.86 17.94
N ALA A 823 -5.77 -40.87 17.87
CA ALA A 823 -6.01 -39.61 17.16
C ALA A 823 -5.00 -39.46 16.04
N GLN A 824 -5.46 -39.04 14.87
CA GLN A 824 -4.61 -38.79 13.70
C GLN A 824 -5.02 -37.49 13.01
N GLN A 825 -4.06 -36.89 12.34
CA GLN A 825 -4.24 -35.71 11.48
C GLN A 825 -3.67 -36.01 10.09
N SER A 826 -4.13 -35.23 9.10
CA SER A 826 -3.67 -35.30 7.71
C SER A 826 -3.89 -34.01 6.94
N ALA A 827 -2.96 -33.66 6.06
CA ALA A 827 -3.12 -32.52 5.14
C ALA A 827 -3.91 -32.92 3.88
N ASP A 828 -3.84 -34.20 3.48
CA ASP A 828 -4.39 -34.71 2.20
C ASP A 828 -5.56 -35.70 2.36
N GLY A 829 -5.87 -36.11 3.59
CA GLY A 829 -6.87 -37.14 3.90
C GLY A 829 -6.46 -38.56 3.57
N VAL A 830 -5.24 -38.78 3.08
CA VAL A 830 -4.67 -40.08 2.66
C VAL A 830 -3.52 -40.48 3.57
N THR A 831 -2.58 -39.57 3.78
CA THR A 831 -1.39 -39.81 4.61
C THR A 831 -1.70 -39.36 6.04
N TRP A 832 -1.75 -40.28 6.98
CA TRP A 832 -2.16 -40.02 8.35
C TRP A 832 -0.97 -40.08 9.32
N THR A 833 -0.88 -39.08 10.18
CA THR A 833 0.12 -38.99 11.26
C THR A 833 -0.57 -39.05 12.62
N ASP A 834 -0.07 -39.86 13.52
CA ASP A 834 -0.62 -39.97 14.87
C ASP A 834 -0.35 -38.73 15.70
N ILE A 835 -1.38 -38.25 16.39
CA ILE A 835 -1.26 -37.29 17.48
C ILE A 835 -1.25 -38.06 18.77
N THR A 836 -0.11 -38.14 19.47
CA THR A 836 0.07 -39.10 20.57
C THR A 836 0.43 -38.44 21.90
N PHE A 837 -0.06 -39.00 22.97
CA PHE A 837 0.47 -38.78 24.32
C PHE A 837 1.75 -39.65 24.53
N ALA A 838 2.48 -39.37 25.60
CA ALA A 838 3.65 -40.15 25.97
C ALA A 838 3.30 -41.64 26.30
N SER A 839 2.05 -41.90 26.64
CA SER A 839 1.47 -43.23 26.89
C SER A 839 0.18 -43.38 26.05
N PRO A 840 -0.22 -44.65 25.71
CA PRO A 840 -1.48 -44.90 25.04
C PRO A 840 -2.67 -44.32 25.83
N VAL A 841 -3.63 -43.69 25.12
CA VAL A 841 -4.83 -43.13 25.74
C VAL A 841 -5.82 -44.27 26.02
N ASN A 842 -6.15 -44.44 27.31
CA ASN A 842 -7.09 -45.45 27.76
C ASN A 842 -8.21 -44.78 28.57
N ILE A 843 -9.42 -44.70 27.99
CA ILE A 843 -10.60 -44.12 28.65
C ILE A 843 -11.68 -45.19 28.74
N SER A 844 -11.95 -45.64 29.96
CA SER A 844 -13.01 -46.62 30.18
C SER A 844 -14.40 -45.93 30.06
N MET A 845 -15.07 -46.17 28.93
CA MET A 845 -16.44 -45.69 28.67
C MET A 845 -17.38 -46.88 28.45
N ALA A 846 -18.68 -46.61 28.65
CA ALA A 846 -19.74 -47.56 28.32
C ALA A 846 -19.68 -47.93 26.80
N ASP A 847 -20.30 -49.08 26.44
CA ASP A 847 -20.38 -49.45 25.03
C ASP A 847 -21.18 -48.44 24.20
N ASN A 848 -22.28 -47.98 24.77
CA ASN A 848 -23.09 -46.92 24.16
C ASN A 848 -22.53 -45.52 24.49
N VAL A 849 -22.02 -44.84 23.47
CA VAL A 849 -21.43 -43.51 23.56
C VAL A 849 -21.94 -42.61 22.44
N LEU A 850 -21.57 -41.33 22.46
CA LEU A 850 -21.90 -40.33 21.45
C LEU A 850 -20.67 -40.04 20.59
N ILE A 851 -20.85 -40.01 19.29
CA ILE A 851 -19.80 -39.76 18.29
C ILE A 851 -20.24 -38.58 17.37
N GLY A 852 -19.40 -37.55 17.20
CA GLY A 852 -19.82 -36.38 16.42
C GLY A 852 -18.80 -35.27 16.35
N LEU A 853 -19.30 -34.08 15.99
CA LEU A 853 -18.56 -32.85 15.81
C LEU A 853 -18.70 -31.94 17.01
N ALA A 854 -17.60 -31.33 17.44
CA ALA A 854 -17.56 -30.43 18.59
C ALA A 854 -16.94 -29.08 18.18
N VAL A 855 -17.59 -27.98 18.53
CA VAL A 855 -17.11 -26.62 18.27
C VAL A 855 -17.31 -25.76 19.51
N THR A 856 -16.25 -25.01 19.89
CA THR A 856 -16.30 -24.00 20.96
C THR A 856 -15.46 -22.79 20.58
N SER A 857 -15.88 -21.59 21.02
CA SER A 857 -15.22 -20.32 20.68
C SER A 857 -14.00 -20.00 21.54
N HIS A 858 -13.79 -20.72 22.66
CA HIS A 858 -12.85 -20.33 23.72
C HIS A 858 -13.07 -18.90 24.23
N ASN A 859 -14.30 -18.40 24.10
CA ASN A 859 -14.71 -17.07 24.51
C ASN A 859 -16.21 -17.06 24.83
N ALA A 860 -16.59 -16.76 26.07
CA ALA A 860 -17.99 -16.76 26.48
C ALA A 860 -18.80 -15.62 25.84
N ALA A 861 -18.16 -14.56 25.33
CA ALA A 861 -18.83 -13.39 24.75
C ALA A 861 -19.00 -13.50 23.22
N VAL A 862 -18.07 -14.14 22.53
CA VAL A 862 -18.00 -14.17 21.07
C VAL A 862 -18.20 -15.58 20.55
N ALA A 863 -19.04 -15.75 19.51
CA ALA A 863 -19.22 -17.01 18.83
C ALA A 863 -18.10 -17.29 17.82
N THR A 864 -17.82 -18.57 17.58
CA THR A 864 -17.07 -19.07 16.42
C THR A 864 -18.02 -19.81 15.48
N ALA A 865 -17.53 -20.09 14.27
CA ALA A 865 -18.22 -20.98 13.34
C ALA A 865 -17.20 -21.87 12.63
N ALA A 866 -17.65 -23.05 12.20
CA ALA A 866 -16.81 -23.99 11.46
C ALA A 866 -17.61 -24.67 10.34
N GLU A 867 -16.91 -24.98 9.26
CA GLU A 867 -17.39 -25.80 8.17
C GLU A 867 -16.61 -27.10 8.11
N PHE A 868 -17.33 -28.21 7.92
CA PHE A 868 -16.77 -29.54 7.82
C PHE A 868 -17.19 -30.22 6.53
N SER A 869 -16.27 -30.90 5.89
CA SER A 869 -16.56 -31.76 4.74
C SER A 869 -15.95 -33.17 4.90
N ASN A 870 -16.21 -34.04 3.93
CA ASN A 870 -15.66 -35.39 3.87
C ASN A 870 -15.85 -36.18 5.17
N LEU A 871 -16.98 -35.95 5.83
CA LEU A 871 -17.31 -36.61 7.09
C LEU A 871 -17.62 -38.08 6.85
N SER A 872 -16.94 -38.95 7.59
CA SER A 872 -17.23 -40.37 7.58
C SER A 872 -17.19 -40.96 8.98
N MET A 873 -18.07 -41.95 9.22
CA MET A 873 -18.15 -42.69 10.47
C MET A 873 -18.20 -44.18 10.19
N THR A 874 -17.44 -44.94 10.95
CA THR A 874 -17.45 -46.41 10.89
C THR A 874 -17.77 -47.00 12.25
N GLY A 875 -18.16 -48.26 12.26
CA GLY A 875 -18.64 -48.97 13.47
C GLY A 875 -20.17 -49.00 13.52
N ASN A 876 -20.74 -49.37 14.64
CA ASN A 876 -22.20 -49.44 14.85
C ASN A 876 -22.73 -48.04 15.23
N VAL A 877 -22.70 -47.13 14.24
CA VAL A 877 -23.25 -45.74 14.36
C VAL A 877 -24.70 -45.75 13.93
N THR A 878 -25.58 -45.20 14.77
CA THR A 878 -27.04 -45.24 14.53
C THR A 878 -27.69 -43.88 14.85
N GLY A 879 -28.88 -43.69 14.30
CA GLY A 879 -29.69 -42.48 14.48
C GLY A 879 -29.42 -41.37 13.49
N GLN A 880 -30.30 -40.37 13.51
CA GLN A 880 -30.10 -39.11 12.81
C GLN A 880 -29.19 -38.19 13.62
N TRP A 881 -28.68 -37.15 13.00
CA TRP A 881 -27.97 -36.08 13.71
C TRP A 881 -28.82 -35.49 14.82
N GLN A 882 -28.22 -35.35 15.98
CA GLN A 882 -28.77 -34.64 17.14
C GLN A 882 -27.83 -33.47 17.47
N VAL A 883 -28.43 -32.39 17.99
CA VAL A 883 -27.69 -31.21 18.42
C VAL A 883 -27.86 -31.05 19.93
N ALA A 884 -26.78 -30.87 20.64
CA ALA A 884 -26.78 -30.58 22.05
C ALA A 884 -26.01 -29.29 22.36
N GLU A 885 -26.59 -28.50 23.25
CA GLU A 885 -25.94 -27.35 23.87
C GLU A 885 -25.37 -27.81 25.21
N ILE A 886 -24.05 -27.77 25.31
CA ILE A 886 -23.37 -28.28 26.52
C ILE A 886 -22.77 -27.12 27.30
N GLY A 887 -23.18 -26.97 28.56
CA GLY A 887 -22.62 -26.02 29.53
C GLY A 887 -23.00 -24.57 29.32
N ALA A 888 -23.33 -24.11 28.12
CA ALA A 888 -23.70 -22.74 27.83
C ALA A 888 -24.80 -22.67 26.75
N GLU A 889 -25.63 -21.63 26.80
CA GLU A 889 -26.58 -21.26 25.75
C GLU A 889 -25.82 -20.94 24.43
N GLN A 890 -26.33 -21.44 23.33
CA GLN A 890 -25.65 -21.39 22.07
C GLN A 890 -26.34 -20.41 21.09
N PRO A 891 -25.59 -19.75 20.19
CA PRO A 891 -26.16 -18.84 19.22
C PRO A 891 -27.05 -19.56 18.18
N VAL A 892 -28.11 -18.91 17.73
CA VAL A 892 -29.04 -19.48 16.75
C VAL A 892 -28.45 -19.41 15.34
N GLY A 893 -27.91 -18.26 14.94
CA GLY A 893 -27.43 -17.99 13.56
C GLY A 893 -28.57 -17.79 12.56
N ASN A 894 -28.22 -17.81 11.25
CA ASN A 894 -29.17 -17.61 10.18
C ASN A 894 -30.05 -18.84 9.96
N ALA A 895 -31.31 -18.60 9.55
CA ALA A 895 -32.14 -19.64 8.96
C ALA A 895 -31.72 -19.93 7.51
N PRO A 896 -31.82 -21.19 7.04
CA PRO A 896 -31.52 -21.52 5.66
C PRO A 896 -32.48 -20.85 4.68
N GLU A 897 -31.93 -20.04 3.76
CA GLU A 897 -32.63 -19.33 2.72
C GLU A 897 -31.80 -19.30 1.45
N LEU A 898 -32.47 -19.34 0.31
CA LEU A 898 -31.81 -19.13 -0.99
C LEU A 898 -31.48 -17.66 -1.16
N MET A 899 -30.37 -17.38 -1.85
CA MET A 899 -30.06 -16.03 -2.31
C MET A 899 -30.22 -15.93 -3.83
N TYR A 900 -30.64 -14.77 -4.30
CA TYR A 900 -30.81 -14.51 -5.73
C TYR A 900 -30.43 -13.05 -6.04
N VAL A 901 -30.09 -12.83 -7.32
CA VAL A 901 -29.93 -11.50 -7.91
C VAL A 901 -30.94 -11.33 -9.02
N ARG A 902 -31.61 -10.18 -9.07
CA ARG A 902 -32.49 -9.80 -10.18
C ARG A 902 -31.95 -8.55 -10.83
N ILE A 903 -31.77 -8.62 -12.15
CA ILE A 903 -31.33 -7.50 -12.96
C ILE A 903 -32.45 -7.11 -13.89
N GLU A 904 -32.69 -5.79 -14.00
CA GLU A 904 -33.72 -5.23 -14.90
C GLU A 904 -33.11 -4.13 -15.78
N ASP A 905 -33.46 -4.16 -17.07
CA ASP A 905 -33.03 -3.11 -18.00
C ASP A 905 -34.03 -1.95 -18.06
N SER A 906 -33.63 -0.86 -18.72
CA SER A 906 -34.46 0.34 -18.88
C SER A 906 -35.77 0.14 -19.67
N THR A 907 -36.01 -1.03 -20.22
CA THR A 907 -37.27 -1.38 -20.89
C THR A 907 -38.21 -2.20 -19.99
N GLY A 908 -37.74 -2.59 -18.79
CA GLY A 908 -38.46 -3.43 -17.84
C GLY A 908 -38.27 -4.93 -18.06
N ALA A 909 -37.38 -5.35 -18.99
CA ALA A 909 -37.02 -6.75 -19.12
C ALA A 909 -36.08 -7.16 -18.00
N SER A 910 -36.34 -8.28 -17.33
CA SER A 910 -35.59 -8.71 -16.17
C SER A 910 -35.27 -10.20 -16.17
N ALA A 911 -34.16 -10.57 -15.54
CA ALA A 911 -33.73 -11.93 -15.24
C ALA A 911 -33.43 -12.07 -13.76
N THR A 912 -33.68 -13.27 -13.22
CA THR A 912 -33.36 -13.61 -11.83
C THR A 912 -32.47 -14.84 -11.81
N VAL A 913 -31.34 -14.74 -11.17
CA VAL A 913 -30.36 -15.84 -10.99
C VAL A 913 -30.32 -16.22 -9.52
N VAL A 914 -30.48 -17.48 -9.21
CA VAL A 914 -30.40 -18.03 -7.85
C VAL A 914 -28.99 -18.56 -7.62
N CYS A 915 -28.43 -18.28 -6.44
CA CYS A 915 -27.11 -18.80 -6.09
C CYS A 915 -27.12 -20.33 -6.03
N ALA A 916 -26.13 -20.94 -6.68
CA ALA A 916 -26.02 -22.40 -6.72
C ALA A 916 -25.61 -23.01 -5.35
N ASP A 917 -24.91 -22.24 -4.52
CA ASP A 917 -24.65 -22.63 -3.12
C ASP A 917 -25.90 -22.40 -2.27
N GLU A 918 -26.66 -23.47 -2.03
CA GLU A 918 -27.87 -23.42 -1.20
C GLU A 918 -27.66 -22.93 0.23
N ALA A 919 -26.41 -22.93 0.69
CA ALA A 919 -26.00 -22.53 2.01
C ALA A 919 -25.27 -21.20 2.06
N VAL A 920 -25.23 -20.44 0.98
CA VAL A 920 -24.42 -19.19 0.92
C VAL A 920 -24.79 -18.21 2.02
N ALA A 921 -26.06 -18.06 2.36
CA ALA A 921 -26.54 -17.22 3.49
C ALA A 921 -26.10 -17.73 4.87
N LEU A 922 -25.53 -18.92 4.95
CA LEU A 922 -25.07 -19.57 6.19
C LEU A 922 -23.55 -19.66 6.27
N ARG A 923 -22.81 -19.34 5.17
CA ARG A 923 -21.35 -19.44 5.13
C ARG A 923 -20.73 -18.38 6.04
N PRO A 924 -19.91 -18.77 7.04
CA PRO A 924 -19.32 -17.82 7.98
C PRO A 924 -18.07 -17.11 7.44
N THR A 925 -17.66 -17.42 6.21
CA THR A 925 -16.53 -16.80 5.51
C THR A 925 -17.00 -16.21 4.19
N TRP A 926 -16.32 -15.18 3.74
CA TRP A 926 -16.60 -14.53 2.47
C TRP A 926 -16.51 -15.51 1.29
N ARG A 927 -17.49 -15.44 0.40
CA ARG A 927 -17.59 -16.25 -0.83
C ARG A 927 -17.86 -15.34 -2.01
N ALA A 928 -17.04 -15.44 -3.06
CA ALA A 928 -17.35 -14.82 -4.33
C ALA A 928 -18.55 -15.53 -4.98
N TRP A 929 -19.51 -14.76 -5.46
CA TRP A 929 -20.57 -15.25 -6.32
C TRP A 929 -20.41 -14.61 -7.69
N THR A 930 -19.97 -15.41 -8.66
CA THR A 930 -19.83 -15.03 -10.07
C THR A 930 -21.10 -15.41 -10.83
N ILE A 931 -21.75 -14.43 -11.44
CA ILE A 931 -22.93 -14.59 -12.29
C ILE A 931 -22.53 -14.32 -13.74
N PRO A 932 -22.35 -15.35 -14.58
CA PRO A 932 -22.10 -15.17 -16.00
C PRO A 932 -23.26 -14.43 -16.68
N TYR A 933 -22.99 -13.56 -17.61
CA TYR A 933 -24.02 -12.82 -18.33
C TYR A 933 -24.95 -13.73 -19.17
N SER A 934 -24.52 -14.96 -19.51
CA SER A 934 -25.35 -15.98 -20.08
C SER A 934 -26.57 -16.33 -19.22
N ASP A 935 -26.45 -16.22 -17.90
CA ASP A 935 -27.51 -16.51 -16.94
C ASP A 935 -28.52 -15.36 -16.79
N LEU A 936 -28.17 -14.19 -17.31
CA LEU A 936 -28.99 -12.98 -17.39
C LEU A 936 -29.69 -12.84 -18.76
N ALA A 937 -29.93 -13.97 -19.47
CA ALA A 937 -30.52 -13.97 -20.80
C ALA A 937 -31.90 -13.28 -20.82
N GLY A 938 -32.11 -12.41 -21.80
CA GLY A 938 -33.33 -11.63 -21.97
C GLY A 938 -33.26 -10.21 -21.42
N VAL A 939 -32.22 -9.85 -20.68
CA VAL A 939 -31.95 -8.49 -20.22
C VAL A 939 -30.95 -7.79 -21.16
N ASN A 940 -31.24 -6.55 -21.51
CA ASN A 940 -30.25 -5.74 -22.23
C ASN A 940 -29.21 -5.16 -21.29
N LEU A 941 -28.10 -5.88 -21.12
CA LEU A 941 -27.03 -5.50 -20.20
C LEU A 941 -26.27 -4.22 -20.62
N SER A 942 -26.49 -3.68 -21.82
CA SER A 942 -25.97 -2.34 -22.18
C SER A 942 -26.83 -1.19 -21.63
N LYS A 943 -27.95 -1.51 -20.94
CA LYS A 943 -28.91 -0.52 -20.41
C LYS A 943 -29.51 -0.96 -19.09
N VAL A 944 -28.72 -1.50 -18.19
CA VAL A 944 -29.18 -1.92 -16.87
C VAL A 944 -29.70 -0.73 -16.07
N ARG A 945 -30.90 -0.89 -15.51
CA ARG A 945 -31.55 0.17 -14.73
C ARG A 945 -31.67 -0.15 -13.24
N THR A 946 -31.89 -1.43 -12.90
CA THR A 946 -32.12 -1.85 -11.52
C THR A 946 -31.37 -3.14 -11.23
N MET A 947 -30.78 -3.23 -10.06
CA MET A 947 -30.21 -4.43 -9.48
C MET A 947 -30.89 -4.69 -8.12
N CYS A 948 -31.34 -5.93 -7.89
CA CYS A 948 -31.84 -6.36 -6.59
C CYS A 948 -31.01 -7.55 -6.12
N ILE A 949 -30.60 -7.51 -4.85
CA ILE A 949 -30.02 -8.66 -4.13
C ILE A 949 -31.10 -9.16 -3.17
N GLY A 950 -31.47 -10.43 -3.26
CA GLY A 950 -32.60 -10.96 -2.53
C GLY A 950 -32.29 -12.24 -1.76
N VAL A 951 -33.07 -12.43 -0.70
CA VAL A 951 -33.07 -13.61 0.18
C VAL A 951 -34.47 -14.21 0.21
N GLY A 952 -34.57 -15.51 -0.06
CA GLY A 952 -35.85 -16.24 -0.19
C GLY A 952 -36.10 -16.70 -1.64
N ASN A 953 -37.35 -17.04 -1.94
CA ASN A 953 -37.78 -17.45 -3.30
C ASN A 953 -38.88 -16.53 -3.83
N ARG A 954 -38.48 -15.49 -4.57
CA ARG A 954 -39.41 -14.52 -5.15
C ARG A 954 -40.45 -15.14 -6.11
N SER A 955 -40.05 -16.20 -6.85
CA SER A 955 -40.91 -16.82 -7.86
C SER A 955 -41.96 -17.75 -7.28
N GLN A 956 -41.66 -18.34 -6.11
CA GLN A 956 -42.56 -19.21 -5.35
C GLN A 956 -42.42 -18.89 -3.85
N PRO A 957 -42.95 -17.75 -3.41
CA PRO A 957 -42.76 -17.32 -2.03
C PRO A 957 -43.40 -18.29 -1.04
N THR A 958 -42.61 -18.75 -0.09
CA THR A 958 -43.02 -19.62 1.03
C THR A 958 -42.50 -19.09 2.32
N ALA A 959 -43.20 -19.31 3.42
CA ALA A 959 -42.71 -18.88 4.72
C ALA A 959 -41.37 -19.51 5.01
N GLY A 960 -40.42 -18.68 5.30
CA GLY A 960 -39.02 -19.00 5.61
C GLY A 960 -38.62 -18.52 7.01
N GLY A 961 -37.35 -18.22 7.19
CA GLY A 961 -36.77 -17.76 8.45
C GLY A 961 -36.19 -16.36 8.40
N ALA A 962 -35.40 -16.05 9.41
CA ALA A 962 -34.74 -14.76 9.58
C ALA A 962 -33.22 -14.91 9.68
N GLY A 963 -32.51 -13.83 9.40
CA GLY A 963 -31.06 -13.76 9.51
C GLY A 963 -30.46 -12.47 8.98
N ILE A 964 -29.13 -12.46 8.80
CA ILE A 964 -28.37 -11.37 8.23
C ILE A 964 -27.29 -11.90 7.28
N VAL A 965 -27.14 -11.26 6.15
CA VAL A 965 -26.08 -11.52 5.18
C VAL A 965 -25.30 -10.23 4.96
N TYR A 966 -23.99 -10.35 4.83
CA TYR A 966 -23.08 -9.25 4.51
C TYR A 966 -22.71 -9.32 3.05
N ILE A 967 -22.72 -8.18 2.37
CA ILE A 967 -22.46 -8.03 0.94
C ILE A 967 -21.38 -6.99 0.75
N ASP A 968 -20.41 -7.29 -0.12
CA ASP A 968 -19.28 -6.41 -0.37
C ASP A 968 -18.79 -6.52 -1.82
N ASP A 969 -18.10 -5.49 -2.32
CA ASP A 969 -17.40 -5.45 -3.62
C ASP A 969 -18.23 -5.98 -4.80
N VAL A 970 -19.26 -5.22 -5.21
CA VAL A 970 -20.01 -5.55 -6.43
C VAL A 970 -19.23 -5.11 -7.65
N SER A 971 -18.87 -6.03 -8.52
CA SER A 971 -17.94 -5.82 -9.63
C SER A 971 -18.47 -6.35 -10.95
N LEU A 972 -18.06 -5.70 -12.03
CA LEU A 972 -18.24 -6.19 -13.40
C LEU A 972 -16.89 -6.56 -13.99
N GLY A 973 -16.81 -7.63 -14.76
CA GLY A 973 -15.55 -8.00 -15.34
C GLY A 973 -15.56 -9.29 -16.14
N ARG A 974 -14.35 -9.78 -16.37
CA ARG A 974 -14.09 -11.04 -17.05
C ARG A 974 -13.18 -11.88 -16.18
N PRO A 975 -13.73 -12.82 -15.39
CA PRO A 975 -12.91 -13.69 -14.57
C PRO A 975 -11.92 -14.49 -15.43
N ALA A 976 -10.70 -14.65 -14.94
CA ALA A 976 -9.75 -15.59 -15.54
C ALA A 976 -10.35 -17.00 -15.53
N GLU A 977 -10.14 -17.75 -16.63
CA GLU A 977 -10.62 -19.13 -16.77
C GLU A 977 -9.92 -20.09 -15.78
#